data_954e43e085aecb4d12e9b674e7ddfe22
#
_entry.id   954e43e085aecb4d12e9b674e7ddfe22
#
_cell.length_a   1.000
_cell.length_b   1.000
_cell.length_c   1.000
_cell.angle_alpha   90.00
_cell.angle_beta   90.00
_cell.angle_gamma   90.00
#
_symmetry.space_group_name_H-M   'P 1'
#
loop_
_entity.id
_entity.type
_entity.pdbx_description
1 polymer ?
#
loop_
_entity_poly.entity_id
_entity_poly.type
_entity_poly.pdbx_seq_one_letter_code
_entity_poly.pdbx_strand_id
1 'polypeptide(L)'
;MLKNKKALVMSVLCAIASVGFVMSASAENVVHGNLDEIVVEGSKDVLPGGNVRTTAKLGVLGDKSVMDIPYSEMSMTAKAVETYGDPSQPLANVLMNNPSIRTSTTSPMYTDFSMRGINMNGNHMMLNGVPSLFYQFTTPPSHVIDRIDITSGPNAGVNGVSMSNNGTNSGATPAPGTINIVTKRALNTPINRYTQTFSGRGNAGEFIDVGRRFGENNEWGIRVNAEYMEGGLALPGAEKNEKNIFINMDHRGDNNITNLFAGYFDLRVNGGQRWFSLPNSYSSTVLPDAPDSKNNYDFNGTTKYVHGYLATLNHEHKLDDTWSYFANMGYSRRSGNKDNQGASIKFDEHGNFVGNQFNQQNEEGKNAYVQFGLKGNLETGALKHDLALSVDRSWARYWNKSKSYKPNGQEILGNLYDGIIFPDNYVLQSFGDGTPQWEETNIGLTIADTISYGKASMLLAASRKHENFESFTGKSFKNDNILPTYGLTYKPVENMAFYYGHTESFSRGLVVSGNNYTNNGETMEPVKSKQNEIGVKYQNAGMMTTLSYFDIDEANRYDINSNDPNHPLTKVDDGKNRYKGVELTVNGKLADKWTVTGGLLYLDAEREKTKNGTKDGWFVNGASEWSGVLGLEYKPDDSLGIVGRAVWNDKAYIDSRSSSGKTEIPSYVTFDLGVNYKTKINTVPVKLSAMCYNVADKDYWMGRGSSTTIGLSMPRTFMLSAQFDI
;
A
#
# COMPACT_ATOMS: atom_id res chain seq x y z
N MET A 1 9.63 34.06 11.90
CA MET A 1 9.18 33.03 10.96
C MET A 1 7.76 32.52 11.22
N LEU A 2 7.27 32.39 12.44
CA LEU A 2 5.90 31.95 12.75
C LEU A 2 4.78 32.89 12.27
N LYS A 3 5.00 34.20 12.20
CA LYS A 3 3.98 35.16 11.76
C LYS A 3 3.58 35.05 10.28
N ASN A 4 4.50 34.67 9.40
CA ASN A 4 4.19 34.55 7.96
C ASN A 4 3.48 33.24 7.60
N LYS A 5 3.63 32.19 8.41
CA LYS A 5 2.98 30.89 8.17
C LYS A 5 1.47 30.93 8.49
N LYS A 6 1.08 31.62 9.57
CA LYS A 6 -0.34 31.86 9.90
C LYS A 6 -1.06 32.71 8.86
N ALA A 7 -0.35 33.64 8.22
CA ALA A 7 -0.91 34.48 7.16
C ALA A 7 -1.24 33.69 5.89
N LEU A 8 -0.45 32.67 5.54
CA LEU A 8 -0.71 31.84 4.35
C LEU A 8 -1.94 30.94 4.55
N VAL A 9 -2.07 30.29 5.70
CA VAL A 9 -3.25 29.47 6.05
C VAL A 9 -4.50 30.34 6.12
N MET A 10 -4.40 31.51 6.71
CA MET A 10 -5.51 32.47 6.80
C MET A 10 -5.89 33.05 5.44
N SER A 11 -4.92 33.26 4.53
CA SER A 11 -5.19 33.72 3.16
C SER A 11 -5.89 32.65 2.31
N VAL A 12 -5.54 31.38 2.49
CA VAL A 12 -6.21 30.25 1.84
C VAL A 12 -7.63 30.09 2.40
N LEU A 13 -7.81 30.22 3.71
CA LEU A 13 -9.13 30.19 4.36
C LEU A 13 -10.02 31.36 3.89
N CYS A 14 -9.48 32.58 3.76
CA CYS A 14 -10.22 33.73 3.24
C CYS A 14 -10.56 33.62 1.76
N ALA A 15 -9.67 33.04 0.93
CA ALA A 15 -9.93 32.81 -0.49
C ALA A 15 -11.01 31.73 -0.70
N ILE A 16 -11.02 30.70 0.14
CA ILE A 16 -12.04 29.63 0.09
C ILE A 16 -13.38 30.12 0.63
N ALA A 17 -13.38 30.95 1.67
CA ALA A 17 -14.60 31.56 2.21
C ALA A 17 -15.26 32.55 1.22
N SER A 18 -14.47 33.25 0.40
CA SER A 18 -14.99 34.17 -0.61
C SER A 18 -15.66 33.46 -1.81
N VAL A 19 -15.32 32.19 -2.08
CA VAL A 19 -16.01 31.38 -3.11
C VAL A 19 -17.34 30.79 -2.58
N GLY A 20 -17.54 30.76 -1.26
CA GLY A 20 -18.72 30.18 -0.62
C GLY A 20 -19.96 31.11 -0.51
N PHE A 21 -19.86 32.38 -0.95
CA PHE A 21 -20.92 33.37 -0.68
C PHE A 21 -21.92 33.63 -1.83
N VAL A 22 -21.86 32.91 -2.95
CA VAL A 22 -22.83 33.05 -4.04
C VAL A 22 -23.37 31.68 -4.43
N MET A 23 -24.62 31.46 -4.08
CA MET A 23 -25.65 30.52 -4.55
C MET A 23 -26.20 29.58 -3.48
N SER A 24 -27.31 29.99 -2.89
CA SER A 24 -28.31 29.11 -2.33
C SER A 24 -29.22 28.63 -3.47
N ALA A 25 -29.10 27.37 -3.87
CA ALA A 25 -30.05 26.70 -4.72
C ALA A 25 -30.69 25.52 -3.96
N SER A 26 -31.99 25.45 -3.99
CA SER A 26 -32.81 24.40 -3.40
C SER A 26 -32.58 23.07 -4.10
N ALA A 27 -32.41 22.03 -3.32
CA ALA A 27 -32.21 20.65 -3.79
C ALA A 27 -33.57 19.98 -4.10
N GLU A 28 -33.81 19.60 -5.34
CA GLU A 28 -34.80 18.61 -5.73
C GLU A 28 -34.12 17.25 -5.97
N ASN A 29 -34.77 16.18 -5.52
CA ASN A 29 -34.29 14.81 -5.66
C ASN A 29 -34.36 14.34 -7.11
N VAL A 30 -33.24 14.13 -7.76
CA VAL A 30 -33.14 13.49 -9.06
C VAL A 30 -32.57 12.07 -8.90
N VAL A 31 -33.34 11.09 -9.37
CA VAL A 31 -32.95 9.67 -9.41
C VAL A 31 -32.02 9.48 -10.60
N HIS A 32 -30.77 9.12 -10.34
CA HIS A 32 -29.77 8.80 -11.36
C HIS A 32 -29.61 7.29 -11.52
N GLY A 33 -29.57 6.83 -12.76
CA GLY A 33 -29.23 5.45 -13.11
C GLY A 33 -27.75 5.14 -12.85
N ASN A 34 -27.46 3.86 -12.60
CA ASN A 34 -26.21 3.24 -12.19
C ASN A 34 -24.92 3.71 -12.91
N LEU A 35 -24.39 4.84 -12.51
CA LEU A 35 -23.01 5.25 -12.66
C LEU A 35 -22.48 5.44 -11.23
N ASP A 36 -21.30 4.92 -10.94
CA ASP A 36 -20.66 4.81 -9.60
C ASP A 36 -21.19 5.80 -8.54
N GLU A 37 -22.07 5.32 -7.67
CA GLU A 37 -22.68 6.13 -6.61
C GLU A 37 -21.61 6.46 -5.55
N ILE A 38 -21.45 7.75 -5.27
CA ILE A 38 -20.57 8.18 -4.18
C ILE A 38 -21.21 7.79 -2.86
N VAL A 39 -20.51 6.95 -2.13
CA VAL A 39 -20.98 6.38 -0.89
C VAL A 39 -20.86 7.39 0.24
N VAL A 40 -21.98 7.74 0.82
CA VAL A 40 -22.10 8.46 2.09
C VAL A 40 -22.15 7.43 3.22
N GLU A 41 -21.65 7.76 4.41
CA GLU A 41 -21.83 6.95 5.63
C GLU A 41 -23.33 6.60 5.79
N GLY A 42 -23.67 5.30 5.68
CA GLY A 42 -25.05 4.82 5.66
C GLY A 42 -25.55 4.29 4.31
N SER A 43 -24.69 4.24 3.27
CA SER A 43 -25.05 3.60 2.00
C SER A 43 -25.21 2.08 2.16
N LYS A 44 -26.02 1.47 1.26
CA LYS A 44 -26.25 0.01 1.23
C LYS A 44 -24.95 -0.81 1.03
N ASP A 45 -23.89 -0.17 0.55
CA ASP A 45 -22.61 -0.82 0.21
C ASP A 45 -21.58 -0.75 1.33
N VAL A 46 -21.91 -0.18 2.50
CA VAL A 46 -21.04 -0.12 3.67
C VAL A 46 -21.60 -1.00 4.79
N LEU A 47 -20.79 -1.89 5.31
CA LEU A 47 -21.18 -2.74 6.44
C LEU A 47 -21.35 -1.91 7.72
N PRO A 48 -22.25 -2.31 8.65
CA PRO A 48 -22.35 -1.70 9.96
C PRO A 48 -20.99 -1.59 10.63
N GLY A 49 -20.75 -0.46 11.27
CA GLY A 49 -19.43 -0.08 11.78
C GLY A 49 -18.69 0.86 10.84
N GLY A 50 -19.07 0.91 9.56
CA GLY A 50 -18.56 1.88 8.60
C GLY A 50 -17.11 1.66 8.17
N ASN A 51 -16.46 0.54 8.51
CA ASN A 51 -15.05 0.30 8.22
C ASN A 51 -14.81 -0.44 6.90
N VAL A 52 -15.77 -1.23 6.42
CA VAL A 52 -15.63 -2.11 5.25
C VAL A 52 -16.84 -1.98 4.33
N ARG A 53 -16.59 -2.00 3.02
CA ARG A 53 -17.60 -1.99 1.96
C ARG A 53 -17.83 -3.38 1.39
N THR A 54 -18.99 -3.56 0.76
CA THR A 54 -19.38 -4.77 0.03
C THR A 54 -19.09 -4.71 -1.47
N THR A 55 -18.50 -3.60 -1.93
CA THR A 55 -18.10 -3.36 -3.32
C THR A 55 -16.63 -2.98 -3.40
N ALA A 56 -15.97 -3.34 -4.49
CA ALA A 56 -14.57 -3.00 -4.76
C ALA A 56 -14.36 -2.74 -6.25
N LYS A 57 -13.35 -1.93 -6.59
CA LYS A 57 -12.97 -1.64 -7.97
C LYS A 57 -11.93 -2.64 -8.47
N LEU A 58 -12.27 -3.37 -9.53
CA LEU A 58 -11.47 -4.43 -10.12
C LEU A 58 -10.96 -4.07 -11.52
N GLY A 59 -9.97 -3.21 -11.60
CA GLY A 59 -9.30 -2.85 -12.85
C GLY A 59 -10.29 -2.61 -14.01
N VAL A 60 -10.12 -3.36 -15.10
CA VAL A 60 -10.96 -3.23 -16.31
C VAL A 60 -12.42 -3.63 -16.11
N LEU A 61 -12.71 -4.45 -15.09
CA LEU A 61 -14.07 -4.92 -14.81
C LEU A 61 -14.93 -3.87 -14.08
N GLY A 62 -14.33 -2.77 -13.61
CA GLY A 62 -15.03 -1.71 -12.88
C GLY A 62 -15.42 -2.12 -11.46
N ASP A 63 -16.40 -1.43 -10.86
CA ASP A 63 -16.89 -1.75 -9.52
C ASP A 63 -17.77 -3.00 -9.53
N LYS A 64 -17.49 -3.92 -8.61
CA LYS A 64 -18.20 -5.19 -8.45
C LYS A 64 -18.58 -5.43 -7.00
N SER A 65 -19.66 -6.15 -6.78
CA SER A 65 -19.94 -6.71 -5.45
C SER A 65 -18.83 -7.70 -5.07
N VAL A 66 -18.32 -7.62 -3.84
CA VAL A 66 -17.35 -8.58 -3.33
C VAL A 66 -17.86 -10.02 -3.42
N MET A 67 -19.19 -10.21 -3.36
CA MET A 67 -19.84 -11.53 -3.51
C MET A 67 -19.77 -12.11 -4.94
N ASP A 68 -19.44 -11.29 -5.95
CA ASP A 68 -19.36 -11.71 -7.37
C ASP A 68 -17.91 -11.98 -7.82
N ILE A 69 -16.94 -11.65 -6.99
CA ILE A 69 -15.53 -11.73 -7.31
C ILE A 69 -15.00 -13.13 -6.96
N PRO A 70 -14.35 -13.88 -7.88
CA PRO A 70 -13.88 -15.25 -7.63
C PRO A 70 -12.50 -15.30 -6.93
N TYR A 71 -12.21 -14.38 -6.02
CA TYR A 71 -11.03 -14.37 -5.14
C TYR A 71 -11.25 -13.44 -3.95
N SER A 72 -10.30 -13.44 -2.99
CA SER A 72 -10.38 -12.63 -1.77
C SER A 72 -10.21 -11.15 -2.06
N GLU A 73 -11.18 -10.36 -1.59
CA GLU A 73 -11.25 -8.92 -1.74
C GLU A 73 -11.72 -8.27 -0.45
N MET A 74 -11.12 -7.15 -0.07
CA MET A 74 -11.54 -6.34 1.06
C MET A 74 -11.44 -4.84 0.71
N SER A 75 -12.54 -4.11 0.88
CA SER A 75 -12.57 -2.66 0.64
C SER A 75 -12.77 -1.92 1.96
N MET A 76 -11.77 -1.15 2.38
CA MET A 76 -11.77 -0.35 3.60
C MET A 76 -12.17 1.09 3.31
N THR A 77 -12.96 1.69 4.17
CA THR A 77 -13.49 3.06 4.00
C THR A 77 -12.56 4.13 4.57
N ALA A 78 -12.86 5.41 4.30
CA ALA A 78 -12.25 6.56 4.95
C ALA A 78 -12.34 6.48 6.48
N LYS A 79 -13.43 5.95 7.03
CA LYS A 79 -13.56 5.76 8.49
C LYS A 79 -12.50 4.80 9.05
N ALA A 80 -12.22 3.70 8.35
CA ALA A 80 -11.13 2.79 8.76
C ALA A 80 -9.78 3.50 8.75
N VAL A 81 -9.53 4.35 7.74
CA VAL A 81 -8.31 5.18 7.65
C VAL A 81 -8.21 6.14 8.82
N GLU A 82 -9.28 6.86 9.15
CA GLU A 82 -9.33 7.80 10.29
C GLU A 82 -9.20 7.09 11.64
N THR A 83 -9.71 5.86 11.77
CA THR A 83 -9.72 5.12 13.04
C THR A 83 -8.39 4.46 13.35
N TYR A 84 -7.75 3.85 12.34
CA TYR A 84 -6.58 2.99 12.54
C TYR A 84 -5.27 3.58 11.99
N GLY A 85 -5.31 4.74 11.33
CA GLY A 85 -4.13 5.39 10.78
C GLY A 85 -3.22 5.97 11.86
N ASP A 86 -2.07 5.36 12.11
CA ASP A 86 -1.03 5.90 12.97
C ASP A 86 -0.31 7.07 12.28
N PRO A 87 0.00 8.18 12.97
CA PRO A 87 0.64 9.35 12.34
C PRO A 87 1.99 9.09 11.69
N SER A 88 2.73 8.07 12.14
CA SER A 88 4.03 7.72 11.56
C SER A 88 3.89 6.95 10.24
N GLN A 89 2.94 5.98 10.20
CA GLN A 89 2.68 5.12 9.03
C GLN A 89 1.17 4.89 8.82
N PRO A 90 0.40 5.91 8.50
CA PRO A 90 -1.06 5.82 8.54
C PRO A 90 -1.61 4.72 7.63
N LEU A 91 -1.09 4.57 6.42
CA LEU A 91 -1.60 3.58 5.48
C LEU A 91 -1.24 2.15 5.87
N ALA A 92 0.03 1.87 6.21
CA ALA A 92 0.46 0.52 6.59
C ALA A 92 -0.33 0.02 7.81
N ASN A 93 -0.60 0.90 8.77
CA ASN A 93 -1.33 0.56 9.98
C ASN A 93 -2.82 0.25 9.72
N VAL A 94 -3.45 0.95 8.77
CA VAL A 94 -4.82 0.64 8.32
C VAL A 94 -4.88 -0.69 7.60
N LEU A 95 -3.92 -0.97 6.72
CA LEU A 95 -3.86 -2.21 5.94
C LEU A 95 -3.76 -3.46 6.82
N MET A 96 -3.16 -3.35 8.01
CA MET A 96 -3.09 -4.45 8.99
C MET A 96 -4.45 -4.92 9.52
N ASN A 97 -5.58 -4.24 9.25
CA ASN A 97 -6.91 -4.77 9.51
C ASN A 97 -7.29 -5.94 8.59
N ASN A 98 -6.55 -6.17 7.51
CA ASN A 98 -6.57 -7.40 6.75
C ASN A 98 -5.62 -8.42 7.40
N PRO A 99 -6.07 -9.67 7.71
CA PRO A 99 -5.24 -10.67 8.39
C PRO A 99 -4.02 -11.11 7.58
N SER A 100 -4.05 -10.95 6.27
CA SER A 100 -2.93 -11.31 5.38
C SER A 100 -1.85 -10.26 5.29
N ILE A 101 -2.08 -9.03 5.81
CA ILE A 101 -1.14 -7.92 5.69
C ILE A 101 -0.48 -7.63 7.03
N ARG A 102 0.85 -7.55 7.01
CA ARG A 102 1.67 -7.15 8.17
C ARG A 102 2.69 -6.12 7.75
N THR A 103 2.85 -5.08 8.58
CA THR A 103 3.94 -4.12 8.38
C THR A 103 5.29 -4.80 8.55
N SER A 104 6.24 -4.39 7.74
CA SER A 104 7.61 -4.93 7.75
C SER A 104 8.59 -4.01 8.46
N THR A 105 8.19 -2.78 8.71
CA THR A 105 8.98 -1.76 9.43
C THR A 105 8.07 -0.71 10.01
N THR A 106 8.51 -0.07 11.06
CA THR A 106 7.86 1.10 11.65
C THR A 106 8.58 2.40 11.28
N SER A 107 9.57 2.33 10.37
CA SER A 107 10.24 3.55 9.90
C SER A 107 9.24 4.48 9.20
N PRO A 108 9.13 5.74 9.62
CA PRO A 108 8.23 6.70 9.00
C PRO A 108 8.67 7.10 7.58
N MET A 109 9.83 6.63 7.15
CA MET A 109 10.39 6.86 5.82
C MET A 109 9.82 5.92 4.74
N TYR A 110 9.22 4.78 5.12
CA TYR A 110 8.86 3.71 4.19
C TYR A 110 7.42 3.27 4.34
N THR A 111 6.76 3.00 3.22
CA THR A 111 5.52 2.22 3.18
C THR A 111 5.86 0.81 2.73
N ASP A 112 6.13 -0.06 3.68
CA ASP A 112 6.60 -1.42 3.43
C ASP A 112 5.83 -2.41 4.31
N PHE A 113 5.32 -3.47 3.69
CA PHE A 113 4.52 -4.49 4.35
C PHE A 113 4.61 -5.81 3.59
N SER A 114 4.07 -6.88 4.13
CA SER A 114 3.90 -8.16 3.43
C SER A 114 2.42 -8.50 3.31
N MET A 115 2.06 -9.17 2.21
CA MET A 115 0.74 -9.76 1.99
C MET A 115 0.92 -11.25 1.72
N ARG A 116 0.24 -12.12 2.48
CA ARG A 116 0.39 -13.58 2.41
C ARG A 116 1.87 -14.02 2.48
N GLY A 117 2.69 -13.32 3.29
CA GLY A 117 4.12 -13.61 3.47
C GLY A 117 5.05 -13.06 2.38
N ILE A 118 4.54 -12.47 1.32
CA ILE A 118 5.32 -11.89 0.22
C ILE A 118 5.45 -10.38 0.43
N ASN A 119 6.66 -9.84 0.27
CA ASN A 119 6.91 -8.40 0.43
C ASN A 119 6.17 -7.54 -0.59
N MET A 120 5.65 -6.42 -0.11
CA MET A 120 4.95 -5.40 -0.89
C MET A 120 5.27 -4.00 -0.36
N ASN A 121 5.20 -3.00 -1.21
CA ASN A 121 5.42 -1.61 -0.83
C ASN A 121 4.61 -0.63 -1.71
N GLY A 122 4.80 0.67 -1.52
CA GLY A 122 4.07 1.70 -2.26
C GLY A 122 4.16 1.60 -3.79
N ASN A 123 5.21 0.97 -4.35
CA ASN A 123 5.33 0.76 -5.79
C ASN A 123 4.22 -0.14 -6.38
N HIS A 124 3.61 -0.99 -5.56
CA HIS A 124 2.57 -1.94 -5.96
C HIS A 124 1.15 -1.38 -5.80
N MET A 125 1.02 -0.10 -5.47
CA MET A 125 -0.27 0.55 -5.26
C MET A 125 -0.76 1.25 -6.50
N MET A 126 -2.09 1.36 -6.60
CA MET A 126 -2.80 2.11 -7.63
C MET A 126 -3.50 3.31 -7.01
N LEU A 127 -3.72 4.35 -7.81
CA LEU A 127 -4.52 5.52 -7.45
C LEU A 127 -5.68 5.68 -8.44
N ASN A 128 -6.92 5.61 -7.96
CA ASN A 128 -8.12 5.70 -8.80
C ASN A 128 -8.11 4.69 -9.98
N GLY A 129 -7.52 3.51 -9.78
CA GLY A 129 -7.33 2.49 -10.82
C GLY A 129 -6.16 2.73 -11.76
N VAL A 130 -5.33 3.74 -11.52
CA VAL A 130 -4.12 4.03 -12.31
C VAL A 130 -2.90 3.46 -11.59
N PRO A 131 -2.15 2.52 -12.19
CA PRO A 131 -0.97 1.93 -11.58
C PRO A 131 0.25 2.85 -11.62
N SER A 132 1.26 2.51 -10.82
CA SER A 132 2.64 3.03 -10.93
C SER A 132 2.83 4.53 -10.65
N LEU A 133 1.92 5.16 -9.92
CA LEU A 133 2.05 6.58 -9.57
C LEU A 133 2.78 6.81 -8.26
N PHE A 134 2.89 5.80 -7.41
CA PHE A 134 3.54 5.90 -6.10
C PHE A 134 4.94 5.31 -6.10
N TYR A 135 5.58 5.46 -4.97
CA TYR A 135 6.92 5.00 -4.68
C TYR A 135 6.98 4.45 -3.26
N GLN A 136 7.95 3.61 -2.95
CA GLN A 136 8.03 2.97 -1.62
C GLN A 136 8.09 3.96 -0.43
N PHE A 137 8.42 5.21 -0.68
CA PHE A 137 8.48 6.27 0.32
C PHE A 137 7.32 7.25 0.26
N THR A 138 6.48 7.18 -0.77
CA THR A 138 5.37 8.11 -0.95
C THR A 138 4.09 7.36 -1.19
N THR A 139 3.12 7.59 -0.33
CA THR A 139 1.72 7.18 -0.51
C THR A 139 0.85 8.42 -0.45
N PRO A 140 -0.39 8.38 -0.96
CA PRO A 140 -1.29 9.50 -0.77
C PRO A 140 -1.46 9.79 0.71
N PRO A 141 -1.59 11.07 1.07
CA PRO A 141 -1.97 11.44 2.43
C PRO A 141 -3.27 10.75 2.82
N SER A 142 -3.34 10.27 4.05
CA SER A 142 -4.50 9.49 4.53
C SER A 142 -5.83 10.24 4.42
N HIS A 143 -5.82 11.55 4.59
CA HIS A 143 -7.03 12.37 4.59
C HIS A 143 -7.68 12.60 3.21
N VAL A 144 -6.98 12.31 2.09
CA VAL A 144 -7.59 12.35 0.75
C VAL A 144 -8.25 11.03 0.37
N ILE A 145 -8.08 9.98 1.17
CA ILE A 145 -8.55 8.62 0.88
C ILE A 145 -10.03 8.50 1.20
N ASP A 146 -10.83 8.05 0.24
CA ASP A 146 -12.22 7.64 0.39
C ASP A 146 -12.33 6.15 0.73
N ARG A 147 -11.60 5.33 -0.01
CA ARG A 147 -11.53 3.89 0.21
C ARG A 147 -10.21 3.28 -0.24
N ILE A 148 -9.91 2.10 0.27
CA ILE A 148 -8.76 1.27 -0.09
C ILE A 148 -9.28 -0.10 -0.48
N ASP A 149 -9.19 -0.45 -1.77
CA ASP A 149 -9.57 -1.77 -2.27
C ASP A 149 -8.33 -2.68 -2.26
N ILE A 150 -8.41 -3.82 -1.59
CA ILE A 150 -7.32 -4.78 -1.37
C ILE A 150 -7.69 -6.09 -2.04
N THR A 151 -7.01 -6.43 -3.12
CA THR A 151 -7.10 -7.73 -3.78
C THR A 151 -5.94 -8.60 -3.34
N SER A 152 -6.22 -9.69 -2.64
CA SER A 152 -5.19 -10.62 -2.17
C SER A 152 -4.78 -11.61 -3.27
N GLY A 153 -3.47 -11.81 -3.44
CA GLY A 153 -2.90 -12.69 -4.45
C GLY A 153 -2.57 -11.99 -5.79
N PRO A 154 -1.70 -12.59 -6.60
CA PRO A 154 -1.30 -12.06 -7.90
C PRO A 154 -2.50 -11.92 -8.84
N ASN A 155 -2.73 -10.73 -9.43
CA ASN A 155 -3.95 -10.45 -10.20
C ASN A 155 -3.73 -9.45 -11.36
N ALA A 156 -2.52 -9.39 -11.90
CA ALA A 156 -2.17 -8.42 -12.92
C ALA A 156 -2.94 -8.60 -14.25
N GLY A 157 -3.55 -9.77 -14.46
CA GLY A 157 -4.37 -10.04 -15.65
C GLY A 157 -5.65 -9.21 -15.74
N VAL A 158 -6.17 -8.74 -14.61
CA VAL A 158 -7.39 -7.92 -14.55
C VAL A 158 -7.10 -6.49 -14.09
N ASN A 159 -6.27 -6.35 -13.04
CA ASN A 159 -5.96 -5.05 -12.43
C ASN A 159 -4.84 -4.28 -13.14
N GLY A 160 -4.22 -4.89 -14.17
CA GLY A 160 -3.05 -4.32 -14.81
C GLY A 160 -1.75 -4.63 -14.07
N VAL A 161 -0.63 -4.36 -14.72
CA VAL A 161 0.69 -4.57 -14.14
C VAL A 161 1.07 -3.35 -13.34
N SER A 162 1.26 -3.53 -12.05
CA SER A 162 1.99 -2.57 -11.24
C SER A 162 3.45 -2.58 -11.71
N MET A 163 3.93 -1.46 -12.20
CA MET A 163 5.34 -1.31 -12.53
C MET A 163 6.12 -1.23 -11.22
N SER A 164 6.86 -2.27 -10.89
CA SER A 164 7.70 -2.36 -9.68
C SER A 164 8.90 -1.40 -9.68
N ASN A 165 8.85 -0.29 -10.40
CA ASN A 165 10.03 0.33 -10.96
C ASN A 165 10.44 1.65 -10.42
N ASN A 166 9.80 2.12 -9.39
CA ASN A 166 10.16 3.45 -8.93
C ASN A 166 11.38 3.43 -8.01
N GLY A 167 12.52 3.03 -8.54
CA GLY A 167 13.78 3.33 -7.88
C GLY A 167 14.41 2.26 -7.02
N THR A 168 13.94 1.06 -7.05
CA THR A 168 14.71 -0.05 -6.49
C THR A 168 15.09 -1.02 -7.59
N ASN A 169 16.35 -1.48 -7.59
CA ASN A 169 16.84 -2.58 -8.42
C ASN A 169 16.16 -3.93 -8.09
N SER A 170 15.21 -3.92 -7.19
CA SER A 170 14.42 -5.06 -6.81
C SER A 170 13.21 -5.24 -7.73
N GLY A 171 13.40 -5.21 -9.01
CA GLY A 171 12.42 -5.65 -9.99
C GLY A 171 12.20 -7.15 -9.93
N ALA A 172 12.13 -7.72 -8.73
CA ALA A 172 12.34 -9.14 -8.62
C ALA A 172 11.15 -9.91 -8.10
N THR A 173 10.19 -9.29 -7.43
CA THR A 173 9.06 -10.05 -6.91
C THR A 173 7.77 -9.67 -7.62
N PRO A 174 7.03 -10.66 -8.16
CA PRO A 174 5.67 -10.44 -8.63
C PRO A 174 4.83 -9.84 -7.50
N ALA A 175 3.94 -8.93 -7.84
CA ALA A 175 3.07 -8.32 -6.84
C ALA A 175 2.23 -9.41 -6.14
N PRO A 176 2.26 -9.49 -4.80
CA PRO A 176 1.49 -10.46 -4.03
C PRO A 176 0.00 -10.14 -3.98
N GLY A 177 -0.39 -9.05 -4.61
CA GLY A 177 -1.74 -8.54 -4.69
C GLY A 177 -1.77 -7.12 -5.23
N THR A 178 -2.92 -6.47 -5.14
CA THR A 178 -3.12 -5.08 -5.55
C THR A 178 -3.78 -4.29 -4.42
N ILE A 179 -3.33 -3.07 -4.21
CA ILE A 179 -3.97 -2.08 -3.35
C ILE A 179 -4.33 -0.89 -4.21
N ASN A 180 -5.63 -0.64 -4.39
CA ASN A 180 -6.12 0.52 -5.11
C ASN A 180 -6.67 1.55 -4.13
N ILE A 181 -6.13 2.74 -4.16
CA ILE A 181 -6.56 3.87 -3.35
C ILE A 181 -7.51 4.72 -4.19
N VAL A 182 -8.73 4.90 -3.70
CA VAL A 182 -9.73 5.76 -4.31
C VAL A 182 -9.82 7.06 -3.51
N THR A 183 -9.81 8.19 -4.22
CA THR A 183 -9.79 9.52 -3.59
C THR A 183 -11.17 10.08 -3.37
N LYS A 184 -11.30 10.91 -2.32
CA LYS A 184 -12.54 11.62 -1.98
C LYS A 184 -12.99 12.55 -3.12
N ARG A 185 -14.28 12.51 -3.45
CA ARG A 185 -14.96 13.40 -4.41
C ARG A 185 -15.94 14.31 -3.68
N ALA A 186 -16.42 15.35 -4.37
CA ALA A 186 -17.48 16.22 -3.84
C ALA A 186 -18.77 15.43 -3.60
N LEU A 187 -19.35 15.58 -2.42
CA LEU A 187 -20.63 14.98 -2.06
C LEU A 187 -21.79 15.89 -2.49
N ASN A 188 -23.01 15.36 -2.54
CA ASN A 188 -24.20 16.17 -2.80
C ASN A 188 -24.46 17.19 -1.69
N THR A 189 -24.06 16.86 -0.47
CA THR A 189 -24.05 17.80 0.66
C THR A 189 -22.71 18.56 0.71
N PRO A 190 -22.73 19.87 0.90
CA PRO A 190 -21.51 20.67 1.08
C PRO A 190 -20.67 20.18 2.25
N ILE A 191 -19.36 20.16 2.08
CA ILE A 191 -18.39 19.87 3.15
C ILE A 191 -17.55 21.10 3.42
N ASN A 192 -17.44 21.50 4.68
CA ASN A 192 -16.47 22.45 5.21
C ASN A 192 -15.89 21.85 6.47
N ARG A 193 -14.76 21.19 6.36
CA ARG A 193 -14.19 20.46 7.49
C ARG A 193 -12.78 20.97 7.80
N TYR A 194 -12.57 21.26 9.04
CA TYR A 194 -11.24 21.49 9.61
C TYR A 194 -10.94 20.42 10.64
N THR A 195 -9.75 19.84 10.58
CA THR A 195 -9.31 18.84 11.58
C THR A 195 -7.95 19.25 12.13
N GLN A 196 -7.84 19.30 13.44
CA GLN A 196 -6.60 19.47 14.19
C GLN A 196 -6.19 18.16 14.81
N THR A 197 -4.95 17.74 14.64
CA THR A 197 -4.38 16.55 15.28
C THR A 197 -3.15 16.90 16.10
N PHE A 198 -2.95 16.14 17.17
CA PHE A 198 -1.73 16.17 17.97
C PHE A 198 -1.30 14.74 18.23
N SER A 199 -0.01 14.43 18.03
CA SER A 199 0.49 13.08 18.27
C SER A 199 1.95 13.06 18.69
N GLY A 200 2.40 11.89 19.16
CA GLY A 200 3.79 11.63 19.47
C GLY A 200 4.40 12.61 20.46
N ARG A 201 5.48 13.24 20.09
CA ARG A 201 6.27 14.19 20.90
C ARG A 201 6.14 15.63 20.35
N GLY A 202 4.88 16.04 20.11
CA GLY A 202 4.57 17.37 19.62
C GLY A 202 4.40 17.49 18.10
N ASN A 203 4.10 16.39 17.42
CA ASN A 203 3.64 16.46 16.04
C ASN A 203 2.22 17.03 16.02
N ALA A 204 2.03 18.10 15.26
CA ALA A 204 0.75 18.78 15.08
C ALA A 204 0.37 18.78 13.59
N GLY A 205 -0.86 18.39 13.28
CA GLY A 205 -1.39 18.35 11.92
C GLY A 205 -2.67 19.17 11.80
N GLU A 206 -2.76 19.95 10.74
CA GLU A 206 -3.91 20.74 10.33
C GLU A 206 -4.41 20.24 8.98
N PHE A 207 -5.70 19.90 8.89
CA PHE A 207 -6.30 19.37 7.68
C PHE A 207 -7.54 20.17 7.30
N ILE A 208 -7.64 20.52 6.03
CA ILE A 208 -8.78 21.21 5.44
C ILE A 208 -9.39 20.30 4.37
N ASP A 209 -10.71 20.12 4.43
CA ASP A 209 -11.48 19.35 3.49
C ASP A 209 -12.73 20.15 3.11
N VAL A 210 -12.76 20.71 1.91
CA VAL A 210 -13.84 21.56 1.41
C VAL A 210 -14.36 20.98 0.10
N GLY A 211 -15.66 20.73 0.04
CA GLY A 211 -16.31 20.17 -1.13
C GLY A 211 -17.63 20.82 -1.46
N ARG A 212 -17.89 21.05 -2.75
CA ARG A 212 -19.10 21.64 -3.30
C ARG A 212 -19.48 20.97 -4.60
N ARG A 213 -20.79 20.94 -4.86
CA ARG A 213 -21.34 20.69 -6.18
C ARG A 213 -22.07 21.92 -6.69
N PHE A 214 -22.09 22.07 -8.00
CA PHE A 214 -22.71 23.21 -8.72
C PHE A 214 -23.18 22.79 -10.11
N GLY A 215 -23.90 23.69 -10.81
CA GLY A 215 -24.64 23.40 -12.04
C GLY A 215 -26.12 23.21 -11.74
N GLU A 216 -26.96 23.18 -12.77
CA GLU A 216 -28.44 23.07 -12.63
C GLU A 216 -28.85 21.75 -11.97
N ASN A 217 -28.11 20.68 -12.24
CA ASN A 217 -28.35 19.32 -11.72
C ASN A 217 -27.23 18.86 -10.73
N ASN A 218 -26.44 19.81 -10.15
CA ASN A 218 -25.28 19.50 -9.34
C ASN A 218 -24.27 18.57 -10.07
N GLU A 219 -24.17 18.69 -11.38
CA GLU A 219 -23.35 17.83 -12.24
C GLU A 219 -21.85 18.05 -12.05
N TRP A 220 -21.44 19.25 -11.66
CA TRP A 220 -20.04 19.55 -11.37
C TRP A 220 -19.73 19.44 -9.90
N GLY A 221 -18.63 18.79 -9.57
CA GLY A 221 -18.10 18.69 -8.21
C GLY A 221 -16.67 19.22 -8.13
N ILE A 222 -16.35 19.91 -7.05
CA ILE A 222 -14.98 20.27 -6.68
C ILE A 222 -14.78 19.94 -5.20
N ARG A 223 -13.66 19.29 -4.90
CA ARG A 223 -13.20 19.05 -3.52
C ARG A 223 -11.73 19.35 -3.37
N VAL A 224 -11.39 20.11 -2.37
CA VAL A 224 -10.01 20.52 -2.04
C VAL A 224 -9.66 19.92 -0.69
N ASN A 225 -8.52 19.23 -0.64
CA ASN A 225 -7.92 18.71 0.57
C ASN A 225 -6.54 19.35 0.74
N ALA A 226 -6.27 19.97 1.86
CA ALA A 226 -4.97 20.52 2.21
C ALA A 226 -4.51 20.01 3.58
N GLU A 227 -3.21 19.80 3.69
CA GLU A 227 -2.58 19.31 4.91
C GLU A 227 -1.30 20.08 5.21
N TYR A 228 -1.15 20.42 6.46
CA TYR A 228 0.11 20.84 7.04
C TYR A 228 0.35 20.05 8.32
N MET A 229 1.46 19.31 8.38
CA MET A 229 1.86 18.54 9.56
C MET A 229 3.32 18.83 9.88
N GLU A 230 3.64 19.04 11.14
CA GLU A 230 5.02 19.29 11.58
C GLU A 230 5.24 18.83 13.03
N GLY A 231 6.37 18.19 13.30
CA GLY A 231 6.86 17.94 14.65
C GLY A 231 7.36 16.54 14.92
N GLY A 232 7.69 16.30 16.18
CA GLY A 232 8.30 15.05 16.65
C GLY A 232 7.32 13.88 16.71
N LEU A 233 7.72 12.75 16.16
CA LEU A 233 7.02 11.48 16.28
C LEU A 233 7.20 10.86 17.68
N ALA A 234 6.54 9.73 17.95
CA ALA A 234 6.70 9.03 19.22
C ALA A 234 8.14 8.58 19.49
N LEU A 235 8.87 8.24 18.42
CA LEU A 235 10.30 7.94 18.48
C LEU A 235 11.11 9.22 18.78
N PRO A 236 11.91 9.25 19.86
CA PRO A 236 12.78 10.38 20.18
C PRO A 236 13.74 10.70 19.02
N GLY A 237 13.83 11.99 18.68
CA GLY A 237 14.70 12.47 17.58
C GLY A 237 14.15 12.24 16.17
N ALA A 238 13.03 11.56 16.01
CA ALA A 238 12.37 11.44 14.73
C ALA A 238 11.31 12.55 14.59
N GLU A 239 11.34 13.22 13.43
CA GLU A 239 10.39 14.28 13.06
C GLU A 239 9.79 14.02 11.69
N LYS A 240 8.54 14.40 11.51
CA LYS A 240 7.84 14.30 10.24
C LYS A 240 7.18 15.64 9.90
N ASN A 241 7.44 16.11 8.69
CA ASN A 241 6.84 17.33 8.15
C ASN A 241 6.19 16.99 6.81
N GLU A 242 4.92 17.30 6.68
CA GLU A 242 4.14 17.10 5.45
C GLU A 242 3.42 18.39 5.06
N LYS A 243 3.39 18.66 3.75
CA LYS A 243 2.64 19.76 3.14
C LYS A 243 2.02 19.25 1.87
N ASN A 244 0.72 19.09 1.88
CA ASN A 244 0.00 18.50 0.77
C ASN A 244 -1.17 19.40 0.37
N ILE A 245 -1.43 19.47 -0.93
CA ILE A 245 -2.64 20.06 -1.47
C ILE A 245 -3.12 19.26 -2.66
N PHE A 246 -4.38 18.84 -2.62
CA PHE A 246 -5.01 18.05 -3.66
C PHE A 246 -6.36 18.63 -4.02
N ILE A 247 -6.68 18.58 -5.31
CA ILE A 247 -7.95 19.02 -5.87
C ILE A 247 -8.54 17.81 -6.61
N ASN A 248 -9.78 17.52 -6.33
CA ASN A 248 -10.61 16.61 -7.08
C ASN A 248 -11.72 17.38 -7.78
N MET A 249 -11.83 17.25 -9.09
CA MET A 249 -12.91 17.82 -9.90
C MET A 249 -13.65 16.69 -10.60
N ASP A 250 -14.95 16.63 -10.45
CA ASP A 250 -15.77 15.64 -11.15
C ASP A 250 -16.95 16.28 -11.89
N HIS A 251 -17.29 15.65 -13.01
CA HIS A 251 -18.51 15.94 -13.77
C HIS A 251 -19.33 14.68 -13.89
N ARG A 252 -20.61 14.78 -13.59
CA ARG A 252 -21.62 13.70 -13.70
C ARG A 252 -22.71 14.17 -14.64
N GLY A 253 -22.60 13.76 -15.89
CA GLY A 253 -23.67 13.95 -16.87
C GLY A 253 -24.58 12.73 -16.91
N ASP A 254 -25.64 12.78 -17.72
CA ASP A 254 -26.61 11.70 -17.89
C ASP A 254 -25.96 10.39 -18.35
N ASN A 255 -25.00 10.50 -19.26
CA ASN A 255 -24.32 9.36 -19.87
C ASN A 255 -22.81 9.29 -19.58
N ASN A 256 -22.26 10.19 -18.77
CA ASN A 256 -20.82 10.21 -18.53
C ASN A 256 -20.43 10.63 -17.11
N ILE A 257 -19.32 10.07 -16.66
CA ILE A 257 -18.63 10.52 -15.44
C ILE A 257 -17.19 10.81 -15.81
N THR A 258 -16.71 11.99 -15.42
CA THR A 258 -15.31 12.38 -15.53
C THR A 258 -14.78 12.77 -14.15
N ASN A 259 -13.62 12.28 -13.78
CA ASN A 259 -12.98 12.63 -12.51
C ASN A 259 -11.52 13.00 -12.74
N LEU A 260 -11.12 14.20 -12.39
CA LEU A 260 -9.76 14.68 -12.36
C LEU A 260 -9.32 14.85 -10.91
N PHE A 261 -8.27 14.14 -10.50
CA PHE A 261 -7.60 14.32 -9.23
C PHE A 261 -6.16 14.76 -9.48
N ALA A 262 -5.73 15.84 -8.86
CA ALA A 262 -4.37 16.36 -9.02
C ALA A 262 -3.88 17.07 -7.76
N GLY A 263 -2.57 17.02 -7.51
CA GLY A 263 -2.02 17.78 -6.41
C GLY A 263 -0.51 17.69 -6.27
N TYR A 264 -0.05 18.39 -5.26
CA TYR A 264 1.35 18.49 -4.84
C TYR A 264 1.51 17.89 -3.45
N PHE A 265 2.60 17.17 -3.25
CA PHE A 265 3.00 16.61 -1.97
C PHE A 265 4.45 16.98 -1.65
N ASP A 266 4.72 17.18 -0.37
CA ASP A 266 6.05 17.47 0.18
C ASP A 266 6.16 16.75 1.52
N LEU A 267 7.05 15.77 1.59
CA LEU A 267 7.32 14.96 2.77
C LEU A 267 8.79 15.08 3.16
N ARG A 268 9.04 15.48 4.38
CA ARG A 268 10.35 15.39 5.02
C ARG A 268 10.25 14.58 6.30
N VAL A 269 11.11 13.58 6.42
CA VAL A 269 11.31 12.81 7.65
C VAL A 269 12.76 12.98 8.07
N ASN A 270 12.99 13.45 9.28
CA ASN A 270 14.29 13.48 9.92
C ASN A 270 14.34 12.33 10.92
N GLY A 271 15.36 11.50 10.86
CA GLY A 271 15.46 10.34 11.73
C GLY A 271 14.46 9.21 11.42
N GLY A 272 14.35 8.26 12.32
CA GLY A 272 13.37 7.16 12.24
C GLY A 272 13.84 5.95 11.45
N GLN A 273 15.13 5.73 11.30
CA GLN A 273 15.67 4.52 10.68
C GLN A 273 15.40 3.29 11.55
N ARG A 274 14.71 2.29 10.98
CA ARG A 274 14.25 1.09 11.69
C ARG A 274 14.52 -0.21 10.91
N TRP A 275 15.52 -0.21 10.03
CA TRP A 275 15.93 -1.37 9.27
C TRP A 275 17.18 -1.98 9.85
N PHE A 276 17.11 -3.27 10.16
CA PHE A 276 18.20 -4.05 10.71
C PHE A 276 18.45 -5.28 9.86
N SER A 277 19.67 -5.79 9.91
CA SER A 277 20.06 -7.03 9.26
C SER A 277 21.17 -7.73 10.04
N LEU A 278 21.40 -9.00 9.75
CA LEU A 278 22.44 -9.78 10.39
C LEU A 278 23.72 -9.79 9.54
N PRO A 279 24.91 -9.70 10.14
CA PRO A 279 26.17 -9.90 9.43
C PRO A 279 26.34 -11.36 9.01
N ASN A 280 27.28 -11.62 8.09
CA ASN A 280 27.56 -12.99 7.64
C ASN A 280 28.11 -13.91 8.75
N SER A 281 28.69 -13.31 9.78
CA SER A 281 29.24 -14.01 10.95
C SER A 281 28.19 -14.39 12.00
N TYR A 282 26.94 -13.93 11.86
CA TYR A 282 25.88 -14.19 12.84
C TYR A 282 25.56 -15.69 12.91
N SER A 283 25.69 -16.29 14.11
CA SER A 283 25.57 -17.74 14.33
C SER A 283 24.44 -18.14 15.27
N SER A 284 23.86 -17.21 16.02
CA SER A 284 22.77 -17.52 16.95
C SER A 284 21.49 -17.93 16.24
N THR A 285 20.77 -18.89 16.82
CA THR A 285 19.48 -19.38 16.34
C THR A 285 18.30 -18.49 16.76
N VAL A 286 18.53 -17.50 17.61
CA VAL A 286 17.52 -16.56 18.11
C VAL A 286 18.09 -15.15 18.03
N LEU A 287 17.25 -14.17 17.73
CA LEU A 287 17.63 -12.76 17.84
C LEU A 287 17.84 -12.38 19.31
N PRO A 288 18.73 -11.43 19.61
CA PRO A 288 18.78 -10.82 20.94
C PRO A 288 17.42 -10.18 21.27
N ASP A 289 17.15 -9.98 22.56
CA ASP A 289 15.93 -9.30 22.98
C ASP A 289 15.73 -7.99 22.24
N ALA A 290 14.49 -7.66 21.90
CA ALA A 290 14.19 -6.40 21.24
C ALA A 290 14.60 -5.24 22.16
N PRO A 291 15.43 -4.30 21.69
CA PRO A 291 15.81 -3.14 22.48
C PRO A 291 14.60 -2.22 22.69
N ASP A 292 14.68 -1.29 23.66
CA ASP A 292 13.66 -0.27 23.87
C ASP A 292 13.35 0.43 22.53
N SER A 293 12.09 0.38 22.14
CA SER A 293 11.60 0.98 20.89
C SER A 293 11.78 2.50 20.84
N LYS A 294 12.14 3.15 21.94
CA LYS A 294 12.51 4.58 22.02
C LYS A 294 13.98 4.83 21.65
N ASN A 295 14.79 3.79 21.51
CA ASN A 295 16.18 3.95 21.08
C ASN A 295 16.22 4.47 19.63
N ASN A 296 17.01 5.52 19.43
CA ASN A 296 17.22 6.12 18.11
C ASN A 296 18.55 5.66 17.54
N TYR A 297 18.50 5.09 16.33
CA TYR A 297 19.68 4.60 15.59
C TYR A 297 20.05 5.51 14.41
N ASP A 298 19.53 6.72 14.43
CA ASP A 298 19.83 7.72 13.41
C ASP A 298 21.09 8.50 13.77
N PHE A 299 21.82 8.84 12.74
CA PHE A 299 22.90 9.80 12.90
C PHE A 299 22.40 11.22 12.64
N ASN A 300 23.11 12.19 13.18
CA ASN A 300 22.80 13.58 13.00
C ASN A 300 22.82 13.95 11.50
N GLY A 301 21.63 14.29 10.97
CA GLY A 301 21.42 14.57 9.55
C GLY A 301 20.79 13.44 8.74
N THR A 302 20.35 12.33 9.36
CA THR A 302 19.48 11.35 8.69
C THR A 302 18.20 12.03 8.27
N THR A 303 17.99 12.14 6.97
CA THR A 303 16.83 12.84 6.40
C THR A 303 16.35 12.11 5.16
N LYS A 304 15.05 11.98 5.01
CA LYS A 304 14.35 11.66 3.77
C LYS A 304 13.51 12.85 3.38
N TYR A 305 13.75 13.37 2.19
CA TYR A 305 12.98 14.46 1.61
C TYR A 305 12.47 14.05 0.24
N VAL A 306 11.16 13.99 0.08
CA VAL A 306 10.50 13.65 -1.19
C VAL A 306 9.39 14.65 -1.45
N HIS A 307 9.39 15.22 -2.64
CA HIS A 307 8.34 16.12 -3.08
C HIS A 307 7.98 15.86 -4.53
N GLY A 308 6.80 16.27 -4.93
CA GLY A 308 6.37 16.10 -6.30
C GLY A 308 4.90 16.42 -6.52
N TYR A 309 4.46 16.06 -7.70
CA TYR A 309 3.05 16.18 -8.08
C TYR A 309 2.58 14.92 -8.79
N LEU A 310 1.30 14.69 -8.68
CA LEU A 310 0.63 13.60 -9.36
C LEU A 310 -0.76 14.02 -9.81
N ALA A 311 -1.24 13.36 -10.87
CA ALA A 311 -2.59 13.57 -11.37
C ALA A 311 -3.16 12.26 -11.92
N THR A 312 -4.48 12.07 -11.77
CA THR A 312 -5.24 11.03 -12.47
C THR A 312 -6.47 11.64 -13.13
N LEU A 313 -6.80 11.16 -14.33
CA LEU A 313 -8.04 11.45 -15.03
C LEU A 313 -8.74 10.12 -15.33
N ASN A 314 -9.97 9.98 -14.87
CA ASN A 314 -10.84 8.86 -15.19
C ASN A 314 -12.07 9.39 -15.91
N HIS A 315 -12.44 8.74 -16.99
CA HIS A 315 -13.64 9.06 -17.77
C HIS A 315 -14.35 7.78 -18.14
N GLU A 316 -15.67 7.76 -17.98
CA GLU A 316 -16.54 6.70 -18.46
C GLU A 316 -17.75 7.34 -19.14
N HIS A 317 -18.14 6.81 -20.31
CA HIS A 317 -19.26 7.29 -21.10
C HIS A 317 -20.08 6.12 -21.61
N LYS A 318 -21.39 6.15 -21.36
CA LYS A 318 -22.37 5.22 -21.91
C LYS A 318 -22.71 5.64 -23.34
N LEU A 319 -22.45 4.77 -24.29
CA LEU A 319 -22.83 4.96 -25.68
C LEU A 319 -24.33 4.66 -25.88
N ASP A 320 -24.79 3.58 -25.24
CA ASP A 320 -26.17 3.11 -25.21
C ASP A 320 -26.36 2.21 -23.96
N ASP A 321 -27.50 1.47 -23.89
CA ASP A 321 -27.76 0.57 -22.76
C ASP A 321 -26.85 -0.66 -22.71
N THR A 322 -26.14 -0.95 -23.79
CA THR A 322 -25.27 -2.12 -23.94
C THR A 322 -23.81 -1.76 -23.80
N TRP A 323 -23.38 -0.65 -24.39
CA TRP A 323 -21.95 -0.31 -24.52
C TRP A 323 -21.57 0.96 -23.77
N SER A 324 -20.41 0.92 -23.16
CA SER A 324 -19.71 2.09 -22.63
C SER A 324 -18.23 2.05 -22.99
N TYR A 325 -17.58 3.21 -23.07
CA TYR A 325 -16.14 3.28 -23.12
C TYR A 325 -15.59 3.99 -21.88
N PHE A 326 -14.33 3.68 -21.55
CA PHE A 326 -13.63 4.35 -20.47
C PHE A 326 -12.22 4.73 -20.89
N ALA A 327 -11.72 5.78 -20.24
CA ALA A 327 -10.32 6.21 -20.36
C ALA A 327 -9.75 6.53 -18.99
N ASN A 328 -8.57 5.99 -18.68
CA ASN A 328 -7.83 6.29 -17.47
C ASN A 328 -6.46 6.83 -17.84
N MET A 329 -6.06 7.93 -17.21
CA MET A 329 -4.75 8.54 -17.43
C MET A 329 -4.14 8.89 -16.07
N GLY A 330 -2.81 8.86 -16.01
CA GLY A 330 -2.09 9.30 -14.83
C GLY A 330 -0.69 9.78 -15.15
N TYR A 331 -0.24 10.69 -14.31
CA TYR A 331 1.12 11.20 -14.35
C TYR A 331 1.62 11.47 -12.94
N SER A 332 2.87 11.14 -12.68
CA SER A 332 3.55 11.57 -11.46
C SER A 332 5.00 11.94 -11.73
N ARG A 333 5.47 12.94 -11.00
CA ARG A 333 6.88 13.27 -10.89
C ARG A 333 7.21 13.43 -9.43
N ARG A 334 8.27 12.78 -9.00
CA ARG A 334 8.83 12.92 -7.67
C ARG A 334 10.31 13.23 -7.75
N SER A 335 10.78 14.00 -6.82
CA SER A 335 12.19 14.31 -6.63
C SER A 335 12.53 14.14 -5.16
N GLY A 336 13.62 13.44 -4.88
CA GLY A 336 14.21 13.30 -3.56
C GLY A 336 15.63 13.89 -3.60
N ASN A 337 15.77 15.10 -3.07
CA ASN A 337 17.05 15.80 -3.05
C ASN A 337 17.72 15.68 -1.68
N LYS A 338 18.99 15.30 -1.67
CA LYS A 338 19.85 15.22 -0.48
C LYS A 338 19.31 14.22 0.57
N ASP A 339 18.84 13.09 0.10
CA ASP A 339 18.40 12.02 0.97
C ASP A 339 19.58 11.39 1.65
N ASN A 340 19.77 11.70 2.92
CA ASN A 340 20.63 10.91 3.77
C ASN A 340 19.80 9.78 4.34
N GLN A 341 19.76 8.70 3.62
CA GLN A 341 19.27 7.46 4.20
C GLN A 341 20.34 6.97 5.16
N GLY A 342 20.03 6.79 6.42
CA GLY A 342 20.92 6.13 7.36
C GLY A 342 21.36 4.74 6.86
N ALA A 343 22.24 4.10 7.57
CA ALA A 343 22.62 2.73 7.26
C ALA A 343 21.53 1.74 7.64
N SER A 344 21.40 0.63 6.91
CA SER A 344 20.82 -0.59 7.47
C SER A 344 21.75 -1.10 8.55
N ILE A 345 21.32 -1.06 9.81
CA ILE A 345 22.13 -1.44 10.95
C ILE A 345 22.33 -2.96 10.97
N LYS A 346 23.57 -3.39 10.95
CA LYS A 346 23.95 -4.80 11.19
C LYS A 346 24.48 -4.93 12.60
N PHE A 347 24.07 -5.99 13.29
CA PHE A 347 24.48 -6.27 14.67
C PHE A 347 24.81 -7.75 14.87
N ASP A 348 25.72 -8.03 15.80
CA ASP A 348 26.09 -9.37 16.22
C ASP A 348 25.12 -9.95 17.27
N GLU A 349 25.43 -11.14 17.81
CA GLU A 349 24.62 -11.85 18.80
C GLU A 349 24.51 -11.12 20.15
N HIS A 350 25.41 -10.16 20.40
CA HIS A 350 25.43 -9.33 21.60
C HIS A 350 24.85 -7.94 21.36
N GLY A 351 24.32 -7.70 20.14
CA GLY A 351 23.76 -6.41 19.75
C GLY A 351 24.79 -5.37 19.31
N ASN A 352 26.09 -5.70 19.24
CA ASN A 352 27.12 -4.76 18.80
C ASN A 352 27.03 -4.53 17.29
N PHE A 353 27.22 -3.30 16.86
CA PHE A 353 27.18 -2.93 15.45
C PHE A 353 28.42 -3.44 14.71
N VAL A 354 28.22 -4.01 13.51
CA VAL A 354 29.25 -4.67 12.73
C VAL A 354 29.20 -4.24 11.26
N GLY A 355 30.29 -3.68 10.75
CA GLY A 355 30.46 -3.41 9.32
C GLY A 355 29.51 -2.38 8.74
N ASN A 356 29.02 -1.44 9.54
CA ASN A 356 28.01 -0.47 9.12
C ASN A 356 28.63 0.73 8.39
N GLN A 357 27.91 1.20 7.36
CA GLN A 357 28.28 2.34 6.52
C GLN A 357 27.07 3.25 6.36
N PHE A 358 27.34 4.53 6.11
CA PHE A 358 26.30 5.46 5.70
C PHE A 358 25.99 5.34 4.22
N ASN A 359 24.72 5.49 3.87
CA ASN A 359 24.26 5.57 2.50
C ASN A 359 23.65 6.95 2.25
N GLN A 360 24.06 7.56 1.15
CA GLN A 360 23.50 8.80 0.65
C GLN A 360 22.93 8.56 -0.75
N GLN A 361 21.74 9.07 -1.01
CA GLN A 361 21.05 8.85 -2.26
C GLN A 361 20.25 10.08 -2.69
N ASN A 362 20.38 10.45 -3.97
CA ASN A 362 19.52 11.40 -4.66
C ASN A 362 18.80 10.69 -5.79
N GLU A 363 17.49 10.87 -5.88
CA GLU A 363 16.68 10.18 -6.86
C GLU A 363 15.54 11.05 -7.43
N GLU A 364 15.19 10.80 -8.67
CA GLU A 364 14.02 11.37 -9.34
C GLU A 364 13.30 10.25 -10.10
N GLY A 365 11.98 10.31 -10.13
CA GLY A 365 11.13 9.41 -10.90
C GLY A 365 10.05 10.17 -11.64
N LYS A 366 9.77 9.75 -12.87
CA LYS A 366 8.64 10.21 -13.68
C LYS A 366 7.88 9.00 -14.19
N ASN A 367 6.56 9.03 -14.06
CA ASN A 367 5.69 7.97 -14.54
C ASN A 367 4.50 8.55 -15.29
N ALA A 368 4.08 7.87 -16.34
CA ALA A 368 2.87 8.18 -17.08
C ALA A 368 2.13 6.88 -17.40
N TYR A 369 0.81 6.97 -17.41
CA TYR A 369 -0.08 5.87 -17.76
C TYR A 369 -1.24 6.38 -18.60
N VAL A 370 -1.64 5.61 -19.60
CA VAL A 370 -2.87 5.81 -20.35
C VAL A 370 -3.51 4.47 -20.64
N GLN A 371 -4.83 4.41 -20.47
CA GLN A 371 -5.67 3.26 -20.81
C GLN A 371 -6.93 3.75 -21.50
N PHE A 372 -7.34 3.01 -22.51
CA PHE A 372 -8.62 3.16 -23.16
C PHE A 372 -9.29 1.79 -23.24
N GLY A 373 -10.59 1.74 -22.96
CA GLY A 373 -11.31 0.48 -22.99
C GLY A 373 -12.78 0.63 -23.38
N LEU A 374 -13.37 -0.51 -23.76
CA LEU A 374 -14.76 -0.69 -24.07
C LEU A 374 -15.35 -1.73 -23.11
N LYS A 375 -16.53 -1.47 -22.58
CA LYS A 375 -17.33 -2.42 -21.80
C LYS A 375 -18.64 -2.70 -22.52
N GLY A 376 -19.15 -3.91 -22.39
CA GLY A 376 -20.42 -4.29 -22.99
C GLY A 376 -21.21 -5.26 -22.11
N ASN A 377 -22.51 -4.97 -21.95
CA ASN A 377 -23.47 -5.86 -21.28
C ASN A 377 -24.35 -6.48 -22.33
N LEU A 378 -24.12 -7.75 -22.67
CA LEU A 378 -24.78 -8.47 -23.74
C LEU A 378 -25.57 -9.66 -23.21
N GLU A 379 -26.61 -10.05 -23.92
CA GLU A 379 -27.35 -11.28 -23.64
C GLU A 379 -27.34 -12.19 -24.88
N THR A 380 -26.92 -13.45 -24.68
CA THR A 380 -26.95 -14.48 -25.73
C THR A 380 -27.82 -15.65 -25.25
N GLY A 381 -29.08 -15.60 -25.59
CA GLY A 381 -30.08 -16.50 -25.05
C GLY A 381 -30.26 -16.32 -23.55
N ALA A 382 -29.95 -17.32 -22.76
CA ALA A 382 -30.02 -17.27 -21.30
C ALA A 382 -28.69 -16.84 -20.62
N LEU A 383 -27.65 -16.63 -21.41
CA LEU A 383 -26.33 -16.19 -20.90
C LEU A 383 -26.27 -14.65 -20.90
N LYS A 384 -25.79 -14.09 -19.80
CA LYS A 384 -25.45 -12.67 -19.67
C LYS A 384 -23.93 -12.53 -19.70
N HIS A 385 -23.43 -11.61 -20.51
CA HIS A 385 -22.02 -11.30 -20.69
C HIS A 385 -21.74 -9.90 -20.19
N ASP A 386 -20.70 -9.77 -19.37
CA ASP A 386 -20.11 -8.49 -18.95
C ASP A 386 -18.69 -8.44 -19.51
N LEU A 387 -18.59 -7.82 -20.68
CA LEU A 387 -17.37 -7.77 -21.50
C LEU A 387 -16.52 -6.54 -21.14
N ALA A 388 -15.21 -6.71 -21.14
CA ALA A 388 -14.26 -5.61 -21.10
C ALA A 388 -13.10 -5.87 -22.06
N LEU A 389 -12.78 -4.85 -22.86
CA LEU A 389 -11.61 -4.83 -23.74
C LEU A 389 -10.83 -3.56 -23.46
N SER A 390 -9.53 -3.63 -23.24
CA SER A 390 -8.72 -2.43 -23.04
C SER A 390 -7.31 -2.53 -23.61
N VAL A 391 -6.79 -1.37 -24.01
CA VAL A 391 -5.38 -1.18 -24.37
C VAL A 391 -4.80 -0.19 -23.36
N ASP A 392 -3.61 -0.46 -22.86
CA ASP A 392 -2.90 0.41 -21.94
C ASP A 392 -1.44 0.60 -22.33
N ARG A 393 -0.91 1.75 -21.96
CA ARG A 393 0.51 2.05 -22.03
C ARG A 393 0.97 2.72 -20.75
N SER A 394 2.02 2.18 -20.17
CA SER A 394 2.74 2.83 -19.07
C SER A 394 4.16 3.17 -19.49
N TRP A 395 4.67 4.25 -18.93
CA TRP A 395 6.05 4.71 -19.14
C TRP A 395 6.61 5.18 -17.80
N ALA A 396 7.86 4.80 -17.50
CA ALA A 396 8.58 5.25 -16.34
C ALA A 396 10.04 5.56 -16.67
N ARG A 397 10.58 6.58 -16.03
CA ARG A 397 12.01 6.93 -16.12
C ARG A 397 12.56 7.26 -14.74
N TYR A 398 13.75 6.76 -14.46
CA TYR A 398 14.38 6.86 -13.16
C TYR A 398 15.80 7.43 -13.23
N TRP A 399 16.10 8.33 -12.31
CA TRP A 399 17.41 8.91 -12.08
C TRP A 399 17.86 8.56 -10.68
N ASN A 400 19.14 8.24 -10.51
CA ASN A 400 19.71 7.96 -9.22
C ASN A 400 21.19 8.33 -9.16
N LYS A 401 21.62 8.75 -8.00
CA LYS A 401 23.01 8.80 -7.60
C LYS A 401 23.07 8.37 -6.15
N SER A 402 23.83 7.33 -5.88
CA SER A 402 24.00 6.79 -4.53
C SER A 402 25.47 6.61 -4.21
N LYS A 403 25.81 6.77 -2.96
CA LYS A 403 27.17 6.55 -2.44
C LYS A 403 27.08 5.98 -1.02
N SER A 404 27.81 4.89 -0.79
CA SER A 404 28.09 4.39 0.55
C SER A 404 29.45 4.88 0.99
N TYR A 405 29.58 5.26 2.23
CA TYR A 405 30.83 5.77 2.77
C TYR A 405 30.97 5.52 4.27
N LYS A 406 32.21 5.53 4.74
CA LYS A 406 32.58 5.46 6.16
C LYS A 406 33.08 6.84 6.57
N PRO A 407 32.40 7.55 7.51
CA PRO A 407 32.86 8.85 8.00
C PRO A 407 34.28 8.72 8.58
N ASN A 408 35.18 9.58 8.17
CA ASN A 408 36.57 9.54 8.58
C ASN A 408 37.25 8.16 8.41
N GLY A 409 36.76 7.33 7.46
CA GLY A 409 37.24 5.96 7.25
C GLY A 409 36.82 4.94 8.31
N GLN A 410 36.01 5.33 9.28
CA GLN A 410 35.54 4.48 10.37
C GLN A 410 34.13 3.92 10.12
N GLU A 411 33.88 2.71 10.58
CA GLU A 411 32.56 2.11 10.61
C GLU A 411 31.69 2.78 11.67
N ILE A 412 30.36 2.66 11.51
CA ILE A 412 29.42 3.07 12.55
C ILE A 412 29.55 2.09 13.71
N LEU A 413 29.88 2.62 14.86
CA LEU A 413 30.00 1.86 16.13
C LEU A 413 28.75 2.08 16.98
N GLY A 414 28.51 1.17 17.89
CA GLY A 414 27.40 1.23 18.85
C GLY A 414 26.86 -0.13 19.20
N ASN A 415 25.77 -0.13 19.93
CA ASN A 415 25.06 -1.32 20.38
C ASN A 415 23.55 -1.08 20.34
N LEU A 416 22.76 -2.13 20.16
CA LEU A 416 21.30 -2.07 20.13
C LEU A 416 20.68 -1.42 21.39
N TYR A 417 21.32 -1.61 22.54
CA TYR A 417 20.80 -1.16 23.83
C TYR A 417 21.30 0.23 24.25
N ASP A 418 22.50 0.59 23.80
CA ASP A 418 23.18 1.85 24.17
C ASP A 418 23.09 2.91 23.07
N GLY A 419 22.65 2.52 21.84
CA GLY A 419 22.52 3.40 20.69
C GLY A 419 23.81 3.48 19.84
N ILE A 420 23.82 4.46 18.93
CA ILE A 420 24.92 4.71 18.00
C ILE A 420 25.96 5.61 18.64
N ILE A 421 27.24 5.25 18.47
CA ILE A 421 28.39 6.09 18.78
C ILE A 421 28.81 6.80 17.49
N PHE A 422 28.58 8.12 17.41
CA PHE A 422 29.00 8.91 16.26
C PHE A 422 30.44 9.42 16.41
N PRO A 423 31.18 9.44 15.28
CA PRO A 423 32.38 10.23 15.23
C PRO A 423 32.05 11.73 15.42
N ASP A 424 32.70 12.37 16.39
CA ASP A 424 32.65 13.82 16.52
C ASP A 424 33.09 14.48 15.18
N ASN A 425 32.41 15.55 14.76
CA ASN A 425 32.72 16.32 13.55
C ASN A 425 32.36 15.69 12.19
N TYR A 426 31.33 14.85 12.12
CA TYR A 426 30.84 14.40 10.83
C TYR A 426 30.14 15.53 10.06
N VAL A 427 30.64 15.83 8.87
CA VAL A 427 30.02 16.79 7.93
C VAL A 427 29.50 16.07 6.71
N LEU A 428 28.20 16.22 6.45
CA LEU A 428 27.58 15.74 5.21
C LEU A 428 28.22 16.41 3.99
N GLN A 429 28.74 15.59 3.10
CA GLN A 429 29.29 16.07 1.83
C GLN A 429 28.14 16.42 0.87
N SER A 430 28.31 17.49 0.10
CA SER A 430 27.42 17.79 -1.00
C SER A 430 27.41 16.64 -2.00
N PHE A 431 26.21 16.21 -2.39
CA PHE A 431 26.00 15.08 -3.27
C PHE A 431 25.17 15.56 -4.47
N GLY A 432 25.71 15.51 -5.66
CA GLY A 432 25.07 16.07 -6.86
C GLY A 432 23.78 15.31 -7.27
N ASP A 433 23.08 15.85 -8.25
CA ASP A 433 21.84 15.29 -8.78
C ASP A 433 22.00 13.87 -9.32
N GLY A 434 20.90 13.12 -9.36
CA GLY A 434 20.84 11.79 -9.96
C GLY A 434 21.15 11.79 -11.45
N THR A 435 21.78 10.73 -11.94
CA THR A 435 21.97 10.48 -13.37
C THR A 435 20.91 9.52 -13.88
N PRO A 436 20.52 9.60 -15.18
CA PRO A 436 19.57 8.64 -15.75
C PRO A 436 20.08 7.20 -15.58
N GLN A 437 19.22 6.33 -15.08
CA GLN A 437 19.53 4.91 -14.83
C GLN A 437 18.85 4.01 -15.86
N TRP A 438 17.55 4.21 -16.04
CA TRP A 438 16.74 3.40 -16.94
C TRP A 438 15.44 4.10 -17.35
N GLU A 439 14.88 3.60 -18.45
CA GLU A 439 13.55 3.90 -18.93
C GLU A 439 12.80 2.60 -19.24
N GLU A 440 11.51 2.56 -18.96
CA GLU A 440 10.67 1.40 -19.19
C GLU A 440 9.34 1.82 -19.80
N THR A 441 8.91 1.06 -20.81
CA THR A 441 7.60 1.18 -21.43
C THR A 441 6.92 -0.17 -21.43
N ASN A 442 5.68 -0.24 -20.96
CA ASN A 442 4.83 -1.42 -21.09
C ASN A 442 3.60 -1.07 -21.93
N ILE A 443 3.22 -1.97 -22.83
CA ILE A 443 1.99 -1.89 -23.61
C ILE A 443 1.18 -3.13 -23.30
N GLY A 444 -0.09 -2.93 -22.91
CA GLY A 444 -1.02 -3.99 -22.54
C GLY A 444 -2.22 -4.07 -23.47
N LEU A 445 -2.69 -5.29 -23.69
CA LEU A 445 -4.00 -5.59 -24.27
C LEU A 445 -4.69 -6.56 -23.33
N THR A 446 -5.87 -6.17 -22.82
CA THR A 446 -6.65 -7.00 -21.88
C THR A 446 -8.03 -7.25 -22.47
N ILE A 447 -8.47 -8.50 -22.42
CA ILE A 447 -9.84 -8.92 -22.71
C ILE A 447 -10.37 -9.67 -21.50
N ALA A 448 -11.62 -9.40 -21.12
CA ALA A 448 -12.31 -10.09 -20.05
C ALA A 448 -13.80 -10.27 -20.40
N ASP A 449 -14.38 -11.39 -19.96
CA ASP A 449 -15.81 -11.66 -20.01
C ASP A 449 -16.26 -12.34 -18.72
N THR A 450 -17.27 -11.77 -18.07
CA THR A 450 -17.97 -12.45 -16.98
C THR A 450 -19.30 -13.00 -17.51
N ILE A 451 -19.34 -14.32 -17.72
CA ILE A 451 -20.50 -15.04 -18.26
C ILE A 451 -21.36 -15.52 -17.09
N SER A 452 -22.61 -15.09 -17.03
CA SER A 452 -23.56 -15.46 -15.98
C SER A 452 -24.72 -16.26 -16.51
N TYR A 453 -25.08 -17.35 -15.80
CA TYR A 453 -26.23 -18.20 -16.06
C TYR A 453 -26.88 -18.61 -14.74
N GLY A 454 -28.10 -18.16 -14.49
CA GLY A 454 -28.82 -18.46 -13.25
C GLY A 454 -28.04 -18.06 -12.01
N LYS A 455 -27.60 -19.06 -11.22
CA LYS A 455 -26.86 -18.89 -9.97
C LYS A 455 -25.33 -18.98 -10.13
N ALA A 456 -24.86 -19.19 -11.34
CA ALA A 456 -23.44 -19.37 -11.63
C ALA A 456 -22.91 -18.24 -12.50
N SER A 457 -21.69 -17.82 -12.26
CA SER A 457 -20.95 -16.90 -13.13
C SER A 457 -19.51 -17.39 -13.32
N MET A 458 -18.96 -17.18 -14.50
CA MET A 458 -17.60 -17.56 -14.88
C MET A 458 -16.86 -16.32 -15.42
N LEU A 459 -15.78 -15.94 -14.77
CA LEU A 459 -14.85 -14.95 -15.26
C LEU A 459 -13.80 -15.62 -16.15
N LEU A 460 -13.60 -15.08 -17.34
CA LEU A 460 -12.50 -15.41 -18.26
C LEU A 460 -11.79 -14.12 -18.65
N ALA A 461 -10.51 -14.02 -18.39
CA ALA A 461 -9.72 -12.88 -18.81
C ALA A 461 -8.31 -13.27 -19.23
N ALA A 462 -7.74 -12.50 -20.13
CA ALA A 462 -6.34 -12.61 -20.51
C ALA A 462 -5.76 -11.21 -20.77
N SER A 463 -4.57 -10.97 -20.27
CA SER A 463 -3.83 -9.75 -20.54
C SER A 463 -2.48 -10.09 -21.19
N ARG A 464 -2.23 -9.55 -22.38
CA ARG A 464 -0.89 -9.59 -23.00
C ARG A 464 -0.17 -8.30 -22.63
N LYS A 465 1.05 -8.42 -22.13
CA LYS A 465 1.92 -7.30 -21.77
C LYS A 465 3.24 -7.41 -22.53
N HIS A 466 3.55 -6.35 -23.28
CA HIS A 466 4.83 -6.14 -23.93
C HIS A 466 5.66 -5.14 -23.13
N GLU A 467 6.80 -5.60 -22.63
CA GLU A 467 7.76 -4.80 -21.85
C GLU A 467 8.95 -4.42 -22.70
N ASN A 468 9.33 -3.14 -22.67
CA ASN A 468 10.57 -2.64 -23.23
C ASN A 468 11.32 -1.87 -22.12
N PHE A 469 12.45 -2.43 -21.69
CA PHE A 469 13.32 -1.85 -20.68
C PHE A 469 14.62 -1.38 -21.33
N GLU A 470 14.94 -0.10 -21.16
CA GLU A 470 16.16 0.53 -21.62
C GLU A 470 17.01 0.96 -20.44
N SER A 471 18.22 0.39 -20.33
CA SER A 471 19.20 0.75 -19.32
C SER A 471 20.20 1.73 -19.90
N PHE A 472 20.45 2.85 -19.21
CA PHE A 472 21.52 3.81 -19.56
C PHE A 472 22.88 3.43 -18.97
N THR A 473 22.90 2.45 -18.06
CA THR A 473 24.10 2.00 -17.35
C THR A 473 24.44 0.53 -17.60
N GLY A 474 23.61 -0.19 -18.34
CA GLY A 474 23.75 -1.62 -18.61
C GLY A 474 23.04 -2.04 -19.90
N LYS A 475 22.60 -3.29 -19.97
CA LYS A 475 21.90 -3.84 -21.13
C LYS A 475 20.39 -3.65 -21.05
N SER A 476 19.79 -3.44 -22.22
CA SER A 476 18.35 -3.32 -22.43
C SER A 476 17.74 -4.66 -22.81
N PHE A 477 16.44 -4.84 -22.57
CA PHE A 477 15.73 -6.07 -22.96
C PHE A 477 14.27 -5.78 -23.32
N LYS A 478 13.62 -6.74 -23.98
CA LYS A 478 12.20 -6.74 -24.32
C LYS A 478 11.59 -8.09 -24.00
N ASN A 479 10.39 -8.09 -23.46
CA ASN A 479 9.66 -9.31 -23.10
C ASN A 479 8.18 -9.22 -23.47
N ASP A 480 7.58 -10.38 -23.71
CA ASP A 480 6.15 -10.56 -23.87
C ASP A 480 5.61 -11.53 -22.82
N ASN A 481 4.51 -11.17 -22.17
CA ASN A 481 3.86 -12.00 -21.19
C ASN A 481 2.36 -12.07 -21.45
N ILE A 482 1.80 -13.26 -21.27
CA ILE A 482 0.36 -13.48 -21.23
C ILE A 482 -0.01 -13.91 -19.81
N LEU A 483 -1.00 -13.23 -19.22
CA LEU A 483 -1.48 -13.41 -17.86
C LEU A 483 -2.95 -13.82 -17.92
N PRO A 484 -3.27 -15.11 -17.85
CA PRO A 484 -4.64 -15.56 -17.76
C PRO A 484 -5.21 -15.28 -16.36
N THR A 485 -6.50 -15.02 -16.31
CA THR A 485 -7.32 -14.98 -15.11
C THR A 485 -8.63 -15.69 -15.43
N TYR A 486 -9.00 -16.66 -14.60
CA TYR A 486 -10.28 -17.31 -14.73
C TYR A 486 -10.83 -17.70 -13.37
N GLY A 487 -12.16 -17.74 -13.28
CA GLY A 487 -12.79 -18.09 -12.02
C GLY A 487 -14.25 -18.48 -12.19
N LEU A 488 -14.77 -19.14 -11.19
CA LEU A 488 -16.17 -19.57 -11.12
C LEU A 488 -16.75 -19.08 -9.79
N THR A 489 -17.96 -18.53 -9.85
CA THR A 489 -18.73 -18.15 -8.66
C THR A 489 -20.10 -18.85 -8.74
N TYR A 490 -20.53 -19.48 -7.66
CA TYR A 490 -21.83 -20.11 -7.54
C TYR A 490 -22.55 -19.61 -6.29
N LYS A 491 -23.74 -19.01 -6.48
CA LYS A 491 -24.59 -18.46 -5.43
C LYS A 491 -25.84 -19.34 -5.25
N PRO A 492 -25.83 -20.34 -4.38
CA PRO A 492 -27.04 -21.14 -4.11
C PRO A 492 -28.18 -20.29 -3.56
N VAL A 493 -27.82 -19.27 -2.78
CA VAL A 493 -28.68 -18.21 -2.25
C VAL A 493 -27.97 -16.86 -2.38
N GLU A 494 -28.69 -15.75 -2.37
CA GLU A 494 -28.13 -14.40 -2.63
C GLU A 494 -27.02 -13.98 -1.65
N ASN A 495 -27.12 -14.46 -0.40
CA ASN A 495 -26.18 -14.11 0.68
C ASN A 495 -25.02 -15.10 0.85
N MET A 496 -24.86 -16.07 -0.04
CA MET A 496 -23.76 -17.05 -0.01
C MET A 496 -23.17 -17.27 -1.39
N ALA A 497 -21.86 -17.18 -1.52
CA ALA A 497 -21.12 -17.44 -2.75
C ALA A 497 -19.98 -18.43 -2.49
N PHE A 498 -19.93 -19.51 -3.25
CA PHE A 498 -18.76 -20.38 -3.40
C PHE A 498 -17.98 -19.93 -4.63
N TYR A 499 -16.68 -19.93 -4.55
CA TYR A 499 -15.85 -19.52 -5.67
C TYR A 499 -14.58 -20.35 -5.82
N TYR A 500 -14.08 -20.36 -7.05
CA TYR A 500 -12.73 -20.77 -7.40
C TYR A 500 -12.14 -19.71 -8.34
N GLY A 501 -10.89 -19.32 -8.14
CA GLY A 501 -10.17 -18.39 -8.98
C GLY A 501 -8.74 -18.81 -9.27
N HIS A 502 -8.31 -18.57 -10.51
CA HIS A 502 -6.92 -18.65 -10.92
C HIS A 502 -6.47 -17.27 -11.43
N THR A 503 -5.36 -16.80 -10.89
CA THR A 503 -4.82 -15.46 -11.20
C THR A 503 -3.30 -15.52 -11.34
N GLU A 504 -2.74 -14.65 -12.22
CA GLU A 504 -1.31 -14.56 -12.44
C GLU A 504 -0.80 -13.13 -12.36
N SER A 505 0.47 -12.98 -12.02
CA SER A 505 1.25 -11.76 -12.17
C SER A 505 2.68 -12.10 -12.58
N PHE A 506 3.48 -11.09 -12.94
CA PHE A 506 4.89 -11.28 -13.23
C PHE A 506 5.74 -10.14 -12.65
N SER A 507 7.00 -10.44 -12.39
CA SER A 507 8.03 -9.45 -12.20
C SER A 507 8.83 -9.25 -13.48
N ARG A 508 9.37 -8.08 -13.63
CA ARG A 508 10.23 -7.69 -14.75
C ARG A 508 11.37 -8.70 -14.99
N GLY A 509 11.76 -8.89 -16.26
CA GLY A 509 13.02 -9.50 -16.65
C GLY A 509 14.21 -8.73 -16.08
N LEU A 510 15.40 -9.31 -16.15
CA LEU A 510 16.63 -8.64 -15.76
C LEU A 510 17.77 -9.00 -16.71
N VAL A 511 18.80 -8.15 -16.73
CA VAL A 511 20.09 -8.50 -17.32
C VAL A 511 21.05 -8.83 -16.18
N VAL A 512 21.66 -9.99 -16.26
CA VAL A 512 22.70 -10.41 -15.30
C VAL A 512 23.86 -9.44 -15.40
N SER A 513 24.26 -8.85 -14.30
CA SER A 513 25.33 -7.85 -14.24
C SER A 513 26.31 -8.14 -13.12
N GLY A 514 27.58 -8.16 -13.46
CA GLY A 514 28.70 -8.37 -12.54
C GLY A 514 29.78 -9.27 -13.15
N ASN A 515 31.05 -8.86 -13.00
CA ASN A 515 32.17 -9.60 -13.56
C ASN A 515 32.40 -10.98 -12.89
N ASN A 516 31.70 -11.25 -11.81
CA ASN A 516 31.73 -12.53 -11.09
C ASN A 516 30.71 -13.56 -11.63
N TYR A 517 29.91 -13.21 -12.64
CA TYR A 517 28.93 -14.13 -13.25
C TYR A 517 29.42 -14.72 -14.56
N THR A 518 29.29 -16.03 -14.74
CA THR A 518 29.56 -16.73 -16.01
C THR A 518 28.63 -16.25 -17.12
N ASN A 519 27.38 -15.94 -16.76
CA ASN A 519 26.36 -15.42 -17.67
C ASN A 519 26.17 -13.90 -17.55
N ASN A 520 27.25 -13.16 -17.26
CA ASN A 520 27.25 -11.70 -17.25
C ASN A 520 26.77 -11.16 -18.60
N GLY A 521 25.74 -10.32 -18.54
CA GLY A 521 25.12 -9.73 -19.72
C GLY A 521 24.07 -10.59 -20.41
N GLU A 522 23.74 -11.77 -19.89
CA GLU A 522 22.58 -12.55 -20.31
C GLU A 522 21.28 -11.89 -19.84
N THR A 523 20.26 -11.91 -20.71
CA THR A 523 18.91 -11.46 -20.36
C THR A 523 18.10 -12.65 -19.82
N MET A 524 17.52 -12.47 -18.65
CA MET A 524 16.62 -13.45 -18.05
C MET A 524 15.16 -13.01 -18.22
N GLU A 525 14.31 -13.96 -18.56
CA GLU A 525 12.87 -13.74 -18.74
C GLU A 525 12.18 -13.28 -17.45
N PRO A 526 11.02 -12.60 -17.54
CA PRO A 526 10.18 -12.32 -16.40
C PRO A 526 9.80 -13.58 -15.64
N VAL A 527 9.84 -13.54 -14.31
CA VAL A 527 9.35 -14.64 -13.48
C VAL A 527 7.90 -14.41 -13.11
N LYS A 528 7.08 -15.48 -13.15
CA LYS A 528 5.64 -15.42 -12.92
C LYS A 528 5.28 -15.93 -11.54
N SER A 529 4.29 -15.29 -10.91
CA SER A 529 3.54 -15.86 -9.78
C SER A 529 2.16 -16.29 -10.23
N LYS A 530 1.70 -17.40 -9.71
CA LYS A 530 0.39 -18.00 -10.00
C LYS A 530 -0.31 -18.31 -8.69
N GLN A 531 -1.62 -18.06 -8.66
CA GLN A 531 -2.45 -18.42 -7.52
C GLN A 531 -3.65 -19.23 -7.97
N ASN A 532 -3.98 -20.26 -7.19
CA ASN A 532 -5.28 -20.90 -7.16
C ASN A 532 -5.92 -20.63 -5.81
N GLU A 533 -7.17 -20.21 -5.82
CA GLU A 533 -7.92 -19.90 -4.60
C GLU A 533 -9.32 -20.49 -4.67
N ILE A 534 -9.78 -21.12 -3.59
CA ILE A 534 -11.14 -21.59 -3.42
C ILE A 534 -11.68 -21.03 -2.11
N GLY A 535 -12.94 -20.63 -2.08
CA GLY A 535 -13.51 -20.10 -0.85
C GLY A 535 -15.01 -19.99 -0.83
N VAL A 536 -15.50 -19.50 0.29
CA VAL A 536 -16.89 -19.18 0.54
C VAL A 536 -17.01 -17.78 1.12
N LYS A 537 -17.94 -17.00 0.60
CA LYS A 537 -18.35 -15.68 1.11
C LYS A 537 -19.77 -15.79 1.62
N TYR A 538 -20.00 -15.25 2.80
CA TYR A 538 -21.31 -15.23 3.44
C TYR A 538 -21.60 -13.85 4.00
N GLN A 539 -22.74 -13.28 3.60
CA GLN A 539 -23.19 -11.98 4.06
C GLN A 539 -24.57 -12.12 4.70
N ASN A 540 -24.71 -11.81 5.96
CA ASN A 540 -25.98 -11.89 6.67
C ASN A 540 -26.06 -10.84 7.79
N ALA A 541 -27.23 -10.23 7.96
CA ALA A 541 -27.55 -9.30 9.05
C ALA A 541 -26.51 -8.17 9.26
N GLY A 542 -25.87 -7.71 8.18
CA GLY A 542 -24.86 -6.66 8.24
C GLY A 542 -23.45 -7.15 8.59
N MET A 543 -23.22 -8.46 8.59
CA MET A 543 -21.89 -9.08 8.73
C MET A 543 -21.50 -9.77 7.45
N MET A 544 -20.24 -9.61 7.04
CA MET A 544 -19.62 -10.31 5.93
C MET A 544 -18.45 -11.17 6.43
N THR A 545 -18.47 -12.44 6.05
CA THR A 545 -17.44 -13.43 6.37
C THR A 545 -16.91 -14.04 5.09
N THR A 546 -15.59 -14.10 4.94
CA THR A 546 -14.93 -14.82 3.84
C THR A 546 -13.98 -15.85 4.45
N LEU A 547 -14.09 -17.10 3.99
CA LEU A 547 -13.14 -18.18 4.27
C LEU A 547 -12.56 -18.66 2.96
N SER A 548 -11.24 -18.62 2.82
CA SER A 548 -10.55 -19.04 1.60
C SER A 548 -9.36 -19.95 1.90
N TYR A 549 -9.08 -20.86 0.98
CA TYR A 549 -7.82 -21.56 0.86
C TYR A 549 -7.13 -21.09 -0.42
N PHE A 550 -5.86 -20.74 -0.32
CA PHE A 550 -5.04 -20.30 -1.46
C PHE A 550 -3.74 -21.12 -1.57
N ASP A 551 -3.24 -21.18 -2.78
CA ASP A 551 -1.96 -21.81 -3.13
C ASP A 551 -1.26 -20.91 -4.18
N ILE A 552 -0.14 -20.27 -3.77
CA ILE A 552 0.63 -19.36 -4.59
C ILE A 552 1.99 -19.97 -4.89
N ASP A 553 2.31 -20.10 -6.18
CA ASP A 553 3.65 -20.38 -6.66
C ASP A 553 4.33 -19.06 -7.05
N GLU A 554 5.44 -18.74 -6.41
CA GLU A 554 6.29 -17.59 -6.72
C GLU A 554 7.60 -18.08 -7.33
N ALA A 555 7.83 -17.77 -8.60
CA ALA A 555 9.12 -18.01 -9.21
C ALA A 555 10.18 -17.04 -8.66
N ASN A 556 11.40 -17.53 -8.48
CA ASN A 556 12.50 -16.79 -7.87
C ASN A 556 13.80 -17.01 -8.65
N ARG A 557 14.74 -16.08 -8.49
CA ARG A 557 16.09 -16.15 -9.07
C ARG A 557 17.11 -16.26 -7.95
N TYR A 558 18.16 -17.06 -8.19
CA TYR A 558 19.26 -17.23 -7.23
C TYR A 558 20.59 -17.45 -7.95
N ASP A 559 21.69 -17.42 -7.19
CA ASP A 559 23.03 -17.63 -7.71
C ASP A 559 23.52 -19.02 -7.35
N ILE A 560 23.99 -19.78 -8.36
CA ILE A 560 24.70 -21.05 -8.15
C ILE A 560 26.22 -20.84 -8.28
N ASN A 561 27.00 -21.71 -7.66
CA ASN A 561 28.46 -21.70 -7.84
C ASN A 561 28.79 -22.22 -9.23
N SER A 562 29.69 -21.54 -9.89
CA SER A 562 30.28 -21.94 -11.16
C SER A 562 31.59 -22.71 -10.90
N ASN A 563 32.00 -23.50 -11.89
CA ASN A 563 33.34 -24.13 -11.90
C ASN A 563 34.44 -23.21 -12.45
N ASP A 564 34.11 -21.99 -12.85
CA ASP A 564 35.05 -21.00 -13.34
C ASP A 564 35.58 -20.13 -12.18
N PRO A 565 36.88 -20.21 -11.84
CA PRO A 565 37.45 -19.40 -10.76
C PRO A 565 37.37 -17.90 -10.99
N ASN A 566 37.33 -17.45 -12.26
CA ASN A 566 37.25 -16.03 -12.62
C ASN A 566 35.81 -15.52 -12.55
N HIS A 567 34.85 -16.42 -12.73
CA HIS A 567 33.40 -16.11 -12.68
C HIS A 567 32.70 -17.13 -11.77
N PRO A 568 32.88 -16.99 -10.44
CA PRO A 568 32.47 -18.03 -9.48
C PRO A 568 30.96 -18.23 -9.35
N LEU A 569 30.14 -17.43 -10.01
CA LEU A 569 28.68 -17.48 -9.93
C LEU A 569 28.03 -17.63 -11.31
N THR A 570 26.89 -18.26 -11.33
CA THR A 570 25.93 -18.23 -12.45
C THR A 570 24.56 -17.87 -11.88
N LYS A 571 23.87 -16.90 -12.45
CA LYS A 571 22.49 -16.58 -12.07
C LYS A 571 21.51 -17.50 -12.78
N VAL A 572 20.55 -18.04 -12.05
CA VAL A 572 19.49 -18.93 -12.55
C VAL A 572 18.11 -18.43 -12.10
N ASP A 573 17.06 -18.74 -12.85
CA ASP A 573 15.68 -18.27 -12.64
C ASP A 573 14.69 -19.40 -12.36
N ASP A 574 15.20 -20.57 -12.03
CA ASP A 574 14.39 -21.77 -11.76
C ASP A 574 14.07 -21.97 -10.27
N GLY A 575 14.31 -20.96 -9.44
CA GLY A 575 13.93 -20.95 -8.04
C GLY A 575 12.43 -20.89 -7.83
N LYS A 576 11.94 -21.44 -6.72
CA LYS A 576 10.52 -21.46 -6.41
C LYS A 576 10.28 -21.36 -4.91
N ASN A 577 9.39 -20.46 -4.53
CA ASN A 577 8.75 -20.40 -3.24
C ASN A 577 7.26 -20.78 -3.41
N ARG A 578 6.68 -21.43 -2.42
CA ARG A 578 5.26 -21.75 -2.41
C ARG A 578 4.62 -21.29 -1.12
N TYR A 579 3.46 -20.66 -1.24
CA TYR A 579 2.69 -20.14 -0.12
C TYR A 579 1.29 -20.75 -0.18
N LYS A 580 0.96 -21.60 0.78
CA LYS A 580 -0.36 -22.16 0.98
C LYS A 580 -0.95 -21.60 2.25
N GLY A 581 -2.25 -21.39 2.27
CA GLY A 581 -2.84 -20.88 3.50
C GLY A 581 -4.35 -20.92 3.53
N VAL A 582 -4.86 -20.73 4.74
CA VAL A 582 -6.28 -20.54 5.01
C VAL A 582 -6.46 -19.14 5.61
N GLU A 583 -7.33 -18.37 4.99
CA GLU A 583 -7.63 -16.99 5.41
C GLU A 583 -9.10 -16.86 5.80
N LEU A 584 -9.36 -16.34 7.00
CA LEU A 584 -10.69 -16.00 7.50
C LEU A 584 -10.75 -14.49 7.70
N THR A 585 -11.74 -13.82 7.11
CA THR A 585 -12.07 -12.42 7.42
C THR A 585 -13.49 -12.33 7.95
N VAL A 586 -13.71 -11.46 8.94
CA VAL A 586 -15.01 -11.18 9.54
C VAL A 586 -15.18 -9.69 9.74
N ASN A 587 -16.19 -9.10 9.11
CA ASN A 587 -16.40 -7.65 9.13
C ASN A 587 -17.88 -7.30 9.28
N GLY A 588 -18.19 -6.25 10.07
CA GLY A 588 -19.52 -5.71 10.22
C GLY A 588 -20.16 -5.90 11.59
N LYS A 589 -21.48 -6.08 11.64
CA LYS A 589 -22.26 -6.17 12.88
C LYS A 589 -22.05 -7.51 13.59
N LEU A 590 -21.51 -7.46 14.82
CA LEU A 590 -21.36 -8.62 15.69
C LEU A 590 -22.57 -8.75 16.64
N ALA A 591 -23.05 -7.62 17.18
CA ALA A 591 -24.23 -7.49 18.03
C ALA A 591 -24.79 -6.07 17.89
N ASP A 592 -25.90 -5.74 18.57
CA ASP A 592 -26.60 -4.44 18.37
C ASP A 592 -25.69 -3.21 18.53
N LYS A 593 -24.75 -3.26 19.46
CA LYS A 593 -23.83 -2.14 19.74
C LYS A 593 -22.37 -2.46 19.42
N TRP A 594 -22.12 -3.63 18.83
CA TRP A 594 -20.79 -4.13 18.57
C TRP A 594 -20.56 -4.38 17.09
N THR A 595 -19.45 -3.89 16.59
CA THR A 595 -18.95 -4.23 15.27
C THR A 595 -17.56 -4.83 15.36
N VAL A 596 -17.24 -5.68 14.38
CA VAL A 596 -15.95 -6.39 14.25
C VAL A 596 -15.32 -6.07 12.91
N THR A 597 -13.98 -5.98 12.89
CA THR A 597 -13.17 -5.89 11.67
C THR A 597 -11.90 -6.69 11.90
N GLY A 598 -11.63 -7.68 11.07
CA GLY A 598 -10.40 -8.46 11.18
C GLY A 598 -10.50 -9.88 10.69
N GLY A 599 -9.61 -10.73 11.20
CA GLY A 599 -9.54 -12.13 10.79
C GLY A 599 -8.26 -12.83 11.22
N LEU A 600 -8.05 -14.00 10.64
CA LEU A 600 -6.95 -14.90 10.95
C LEU A 600 -6.37 -15.48 9.64
N LEU A 601 -5.05 -15.58 9.55
CA LEU A 601 -4.32 -16.24 8.49
C LEU A 601 -3.50 -17.40 9.09
N TYR A 602 -3.65 -18.59 8.53
CA TYR A 602 -2.67 -19.68 8.59
C TYR A 602 -1.89 -19.71 7.28
N LEU A 603 -0.58 -19.73 7.35
CA LEU A 603 0.32 -19.68 6.20
C LEU A 603 1.39 -20.75 6.31
N ASP A 604 1.46 -21.62 5.31
CA ASP A 604 2.56 -22.55 5.07
C ASP A 604 3.38 -22.00 3.88
N ALA A 605 4.52 -21.38 4.17
CA ALA A 605 5.35 -20.68 3.19
C ALA A 605 6.71 -21.37 3.07
N GLU A 606 6.88 -22.20 2.05
CA GLU A 606 8.08 -23.01 1.84
C GLU A 606 8.89 -22.57 0.62
N ARG A 607 10.19 -22.72 0.71
CA ARG A 607 11.10 -22.65 -0.43
C ARG A 607 11.17 -24.04 -1.06
N GLU A 608 10.53 -24.21 -2.21
CA GLU A 608 10.51 -25.51 -2.88
C GLU A 608 11.77 -25.79 -3.69
N LYS A 609 12.40 -24.73 -4.25
CA LYS A 609 13.62 -24.85 -5.04
C LYS A 609 14.60 -23.74 -4.74
N THR A 610 15.75 -24.10 -4.21
CA THR A 610 16.83 -23.18 -3.81
C THR A 610 18.17 -23.63 -4.39
N LYS A 611 19.21 -22.80 -4.23
CA LYS A 611 20.57 -23.12 -4.64
C LYS A 611 21.00 -24.51 -4.10
N ASN A 612 21.24 -25.45 -5.03
CA ASN A 612 21.67 -26.84 -4.72
C ASN A 612 20.75 -27.57 -3.73
N GLY A 613 19.47 -27.18 -3.60
CA GLY A 613 18.55 -27.77 -2.66
C GLY A 613 18.85 -27.52 -1.19
N THR A 614 19.85 -26.68 -0.86
CA THR A 614 20.35 -26.52 0.51
C THR A 614 19.34 -25.94 1.50
N LYS A 615 18.31 -25.29 1.00
CA LYS A 615 17.23 -24.66 1.80
C LYS A 615 15.85 -25.10 1.34
N ASP A 616 15.75 -26.17 0.58
CA ASP A 616 14.46 -26.76 0.19
C ASP A 616 13.71 -27.23 1.45
N GLY A 617 12.41 -26.98 1.51
CA GLY A 617 11.58 -27.22 2.68
C GLY A 617 11.77 -26.23 3.84
N TRP A 618 12.60 -25.19 3.65
CA TRP A 618 12.72 -24.15 4.66
C TRP A 618 11.59 -23.13 4.51
N PHE A 619 11.11 -22.65 5.65
CA PHE A 619 10.13 -21.57 5.67
C PHE A 619 10.69 -20.30 5.03
N VAL A 620 9.86 -19.55 4.33
CA VAL A 620 10.26 -18.28 3.68
C VAL A 620 10.64 -17.25 4.74
N ASN A 621 11.74 -16.51 4.50
CA ASN A 621 12.26 -15.52 5.42
C ASN A 621 11.20 -14.50 5.82
N GLY A 622 11.14 -14.17 7.10
CA GLY A 622 10.32 -13.10 7.68
C GLY A 622 8.81 -13.32 7.64
N ALA A 623 8.34 -14.44 7.07
CA ALA A 623 6.94 -14.83 7.11
C ALA A 623 6.64 -15.59 8.41
N SER A 624 5.43 -15.42 8.96
CA SER A 624 4.93 -16.12 10.14
C SER A 624 3.89 -17.16 9.73
N GLU A 625 3.86 -18.30 10.42
CA GLU A 625 2.87 -19.36 10.16
C GLU A 625 1.45 -18.89 10.50
N TRP A 626 1.31 -18.16 11.59
CA TRP A 626 0.03 -17.58 11.99
C TRP A 626 0.11 -16.07 12.13
N SER A 627 -0.94 -15.40 11.69
CA SER A 627 -1.14 -13.98 11.96
C SER A 627 -2.61 -13.65 12.09
N GLY A 628 -2.94 -12.68 12.92
CA GLY A 628 -4.33 -12.32 13.19
C GLY A 628 -4.50 -10.86 13.57
N VAL A 629 -5.70 -10.37 13.34
CA VAL A 629 -6.16 -9.05 13.78
C VAL A 629 -7.60 -9.15 14.24
N LEU A 630 -7.91 -8.49 15.35
CA LEU A 630 -9.25 -8.36 15.88
C LEU A 630 -9.48 -6.91 16.32
N GLY A 631 -10.22 -6.17 15.50
CA GLY A 631 -10.74 -4.84 15.84
C GLY A 631 -12.20 -4.95 16.29
N LEU A 632 -12.52 -4.34 17.42
CA LEU A 632 -13.87 -4.25 17.98
C LEU A 632 -14.21 -2.78 18.18
N GLU A 633 -15.40 -2.37 17.80
CA GLU A 633 -15.98 -1.07 18.13
C GLU A 633 -17.27 -1.27 18.91
N TYR A 634 -17.35 -0.62 20.07
CA TYR A 634 -18.55 -0.56 20.90
C TYR A 634 -19.18 0.83 20.83
N LYS A 635 -20.41 0.90 20.37
CA LYS A 635 -21.21 2.12 20.30
C LYS A 635 -22.41 2.00 21.23
N PRO A 636 -22.32 2.51 22.49
CA PRO A 636 -23.48 2.53 23.41
C PRO A 636 -24.61 3.39 22.84
N ASP A 637 -24.27 4.46 22.14
CA ASP A 637 -25.16 5.41 21.47
C ASP A 637 -24.48 6.02 20.22
N ASP A 638 -25.13 6.96 19.54
CA ASP A 638 -24.64 7.59 18.32
C ASP A 638 -23.50 8.59 18.55
N SER A 639 -23.30 9.02 19.80
CA SER A 639 -22.29 10.02 20.15
C SER A 639 -20.95 9.40 20.55
N LEU A 640 -20.97 8.23 21.20
CA LEU A 640 -19.78 7.59 21.77
C LEU A 640 -19.42 6.31 20.99
N GLY A 641 -18.17 6.19 20.61
CA GLY A 641 -17.58 4.97 20.07
C GLY A 641 -16.29 4.62 20.82
N ILE A 642 -16.16 3.39 21.26
CA ILE A 642 -14.96 2.86 21.91
C ILE A 642 -14.38 1.79 20.99
N VAL A 643 -13.11 1.94 20.63
CA VAL A 643 -12.40 1.07 19.68
C VAL A 643 -11.28 0.34 20.39
N GLY A 644 -11.20 -0.96 20.20
CA GLY A 644 -10.06 -1.78 20.60
C GLY A 644 -9.56 -2.60 19.42
N ARG A 645 -8.24 -2.73 19.25
CA ARG A 645 -7.64 -3.60 18.25
C ARG A 645 -6.51 -4.42 18.87
N ALA A 646 -6.47 -5.73 18.57
CA ALA A 646 -5.34 -6.61 18.83
C ALA A 646 -4.74 -7.04 17.49
N VAL A 647 -3.41 -6.96 17.36
CA VAL A 647 -2.65 -7.46 16.21
C VAL A 647 -1.67 -8.50 16.74
N TRP A 648 -1.78 -9.73 16.24
CA TRP A 648 -0.93 -10.85 16.61
C TRP A 648 -0.15 -11.38 15.42
N ASN A 649 1.11 -11.69 15.67
CA ASN A 649 2.00 -12.35 14.73
C ASN A 649 2.76 -13.46 15.45
N ASP A 650 2.72 -14.66 14.90
CA ASP A 650 3.52 -15.77 15.41
C ASP A 650 5.01 -15.55 15.06
N LYS A 651 5.87 -16.42 15.58
CA LYS A 651 7.30 -16.39 15.27
C LYS A 651 7.54 -16.48 13.76
N ALA A 652 8.65 -15.90 13.35
CA ALA A 652 9.15 -15.98 11.99
C ALA A 652 10.61 -16.40 11.99
N TYR A 653 11.17 -16.69 10.82
CA TYR A 653 12.57 -17.09 10.69
C TYR A 653 13.24 -16.29 9.59
N ILE A 654 14.52 -16.00 9.80
CA ILE A 654 15.41 -15.47 8.77
C ILE A 654 16.64 -16.37 8.65
N ASP A 655 17.24 -16.42 7.47
CA ASP A 655 18.48 -17.14 7.25
C ASP A 655 19.58 -16.56 8.12
N SER A 656 20.20 -17.40 8.95
CA SER A 656 21.52 -17.11 9.46
C SER A 656 22.49 -17.13 8.29
N ARG A 657 23.32 -16.10 8.18
CA ARG A 657 24.29 -16.00 7.08
C ARG A 657 25.53 -16.87 7.29
N SER A 658 25.77 -17.36 8.52
CA SER A 658 26.77 -18.40 8.77
C SER A 658 26.18 -19.78 8.55
N SER A 659 26.41 -20.29 7.40
CA SER A 659 26.44 -21.67 6.93
C SER A 659 25.27 -22.65 7.09
N SER A 660 24.22 -22.56 7.84
CA SER A 660 23.12 -23.57 7.80
C SER A 660 22.02 -23.38 8.85
N GLY A 661 22.00 -22.25 9.52
CA GLY A 661 21.05 -22.00 10.60
C GLY A 661 19.90 -21.09 10.19
N LYS A 662 18.79 -21.24 10.89
CA LYS A 662 17.68 -20.29 10.91
C LYS A 662 17.78 -19.49 12.19
N THR A 663 17.59 -18.17 12.10
CA THR A 663 17.45 -17.32 13.29
C THR A 663 15.98 -17.00 13.50
N GLU A 664 15.46 -17.31 14.68
CA GLU A 664 14.07 -17.06 15.04
C GLU A 664 13.84 -15.58 15.39
N ILE A 665 12.76 -15.02 14.86
CA ILE A 665 12.17 -13.75 15.24
C ILE A 665 11.00 -14.09 16.18
N PRO A 666 11.00 -13.66 17.46
CA PRO A 666 9.96 -14.00 18.40
C PRO A 666 8.56 -13.51 18.01
N SER A 667 7.53 -14.23 18.44
CA SER A 667 6.14 -13.83 18.29
C SER A 667 5.80 -12.57 19.12
N TYR A 668 4.78 -11.83 18.66
CA TYR A 668 4.30 -10.67 19.40
C TYR A 668 2.79 -10.48 19.29
N VAL A 669 2.24 -9.78 20.25
CA VAL A 669 0.88 -9.20 20.20
C VAL A 669 0.95 -7.76 20.66
N THR A 670 0.19 -6.88 19.96
CA THR A 670 0.03 -5.48 20.32
C THR A 670 -1.44 -5.14 20.47
N PHE A 671 -1.72 -4.11 21.27
CA PHE A 671 -3.07 -3.62 21.49
C PHE A 671 -3.14 -2.13 21.24
N ASP A 672 -4.20 -1.71 20.53
CA ASP A 672 -4.55 -0.32 20.35
C ASP A 672 -5.91 -0.06 20.98
N LEU A 673 -6.08 1.11 21.59
CA LEU A 673 -7.34 1.53 22.20
C LEU A 673 -7.67 2.95 21.79
N GLY A 674 -8.96 3.23 21.58
CA GLY A 674 -9.40 4.56 21.22
C GLY A 674 -10.84 4.87 21.63
N VAL A 675 -11.12 6.15 21.63
CA VAL A 675 -12.45 6.71 21.90
C VAL A 675 -12.75 7.78 20.88
N ASN A 676 -13.95 7.74 20.32
CA ASN A 676 -14.51 8.77 19.44
C ASN A 676 -15.76 9.35 20.12
N TYR A 677 -15.85 10.66 20.18
CA TYR A 677 -17.00 11.35 20.79
C TYR A 677 -17.51 12.44 19.85
N LYS A 678 -18.79 12.33 19.44
CA LYS A 678 -19.49 13.32 18.63
C LYS A 678 -20.27 14.27 19.53
N THR A 679 -20.08 15.55 19.33
CA THR A 679 -20.77 16.61 20.09
C THR A 679 -21.00 17.83 19.20
N LYS A 680 -21.49 18.91 19.79
CA LYS A 680 -21.62 20.22 19.14
C LYS A 680 -21.01 21.29 20.04
N ILE A 681 -20.27 22.19 19.45
CA ILE A 681 -19.83 23.43 20.08
C ILE A 681 -20.64 24.56 19.45
N ASN A 682 -21.56 25.14 20.23
CA ASN A 682 -22.63 25.98 19.66
C ASN A 682 -23.47 25.20 18.65
N THR A 683 -23.42 25.62 17.38
CA THR A 683 -24.12 24.94 16.26
C THR A 683 -23.20 24.04 15.42
N VAL A 684 -21.89 24.09 15.63
CA VAL A 684 -20.90 23.38 14.82
C VAL A 684 -20.78 21.93 15.34
N PRO A 685 -21.04 20.91 14.52
CA PRO A 685 -20.75 19.52 14.85
C PRO A 685 -19.25 19.31 15.04
N VAL A 686 -18.87 18.59 16.10
CA VAL A 686 -17.48 18.30 16.45
C VAL A 686 -17.33 16.82 16.74
N LYS A 687 -16.31 16.20 16.14
CA LYS A 687 -15.86 14.85 16.48
C LYS A 687 -14.51 14.95 17.17
N LEU A 688 -14.45 14.50 18.41
CA LEU A 688 -13.22 14.35 19.19
C LEU A 688 -12.78 12.88 19.12
N SER A 689 -11.50 12.64 18.87
CA SER A 689 -10.94 11.29 18.86
C SER A 689 -9.66 11.26 19.67
N ALA A 690 -9.50 10.19 20.47
CA ALA A 690 -8.27 9.89 21.18
C ALA A 690 -7.89 8.43 20.90
N MET A 691 -6.67 8.20 20.43
CA MET A 691 -6.13 6.87 20.14
C MET A 691 -4.81 6.68 20.87
N CYS A 692 -4.59 5.46 21.33
CA CYS A 692 -3.32 4.99 21.87
C CYS A 692 -2.93 3.72 21.11
N TYR A 693 -1.87 3.79 20.32
CA TYR A 693 -1.30 2.66 19.61
C TYR A 693 -0.21 2.02 20.47
N ASN A 694 -0.10 0.67 20.40
CA ASN A 694 0.81 -0.11 21.23
C ASN A 694 0.65 0.23 22.74
N VAL A 695 -0.55 0.08 23.28
CA VAL A 695 -0.94 0.47 24.65
C VAL A 695 0.01 -0.10 25.72
N ALA A 696 0.47 -1.34 25.51
CA ALA A 696 1.37 -2.02 26.44
C ALA A 696 2.84 -1.55 26.35
N ASP A 697 3.17 -0.62 25.43
CA ASP A 697 4.54 -0.17 25.14
C ASP A 697 5.49 -1.36 24.88
N LYS A 698 4.99 -2.35 24.10
CA LYS A 698 5.68 -3.60 23.84
C LYS A 698 6.81 -3.39 22.84
N ASP A 699 8.03 -3.79 23.18
CA ASP A 699 9.14 -3.88 22.27
C ASP A 699 9.17 -5.25 21.61
N TYR A 700 9.35 -5.28 20.28
CA TYR A 700 9.39 -6.52 19.50
C TYR A 700 10.08 -6.34 18.15
N TRP A 701 10.63 -7.45 17.66
CA TRP A 701 11.15 -7.54 16.31
C TRP A 701 10.04 -7.89 15.30
N MET A 702 10.16 -7.40 14.09
CA MET A 702 9.26 -7.72 12.97
C MET A 702 10.02 -8.36 11.83
N GLY A 703 9.48 -9.44 11.27
CA GLY A 703 9.97 -10.03 10.03
C GLY A 703 9.48 -9.24 8.81
N ARG A 704 10.30 -9.16 7.79
CA ARG A 704 9.92 -8.69 6.46
C ARG A 704 9.76 -9.88 5.55
N GLY A 705 8.53 -10.14 5.07
CA GLY A 705 8.25 -11.26 4.18
C GLY A 705 9.21 -11.32 3.00
N SER A 706 9.65 -12.52 2.64
CA SER A 706 10.62 -12.80 1.57
C SER A 706 11.98 -12.08 1.72
N SER A 707 12.36 -11.66 2.93
CA SER A 707 13.58 -10.88 3.18
C SER A 707 14.29 -11.28 4.46
N THR A 708 15.60 -11.06 4.52
CA THR A 708 16.44 -11.20 5.73
C THR A 708 16.54 -9.91 6.56
N THR A 709 15.83 -8.87 6.15
CA THR A 709 15.74 -7.61 6.88
C THR A 709 14.72 -7.73 7.99
N ILE A 710 15.00 -7.13 9.14
CA ILE A 710 14.12 -7.09 10.31
C ILE A 710 13.80 -5.64 10.69
N GLY A 711 12.62 -5.41 11.21
CA GLY A 711 12.17 -4.13 11.74
C GLY A 711 12.06 -4.17 13.26
N LEU A 712 12.06 -3.01 13.89
CA LEU A 712 11.79 -2.82 15.32
C LEU A 712 10.45 -2.11 15.51
N SER A 713 9.72 -2.47 16.56
CA SER A 713 8.45 -1.85 16.95
C SER A 713 8.52 -0.33 17.12
N MET A 714 7.40 0.37 16.95
CA MET A 714 7.26 1.76 17.40
C MET A 714 6.94 1.80 18.91
N PRO A 715 7.40 2.84 19.63
CA PRO A 715 6.96 3.07 20.99
C PRO A 715 5.47 3.38 21.05
N ARG A 716 4.88 3.25 22.24
CA ARG A 716 3.49 3.66 22.48
C ARG A 716 3.26 5.08 21.96
N THR A 717 2.24 5.23 21.13
CA THR A 717 1.93 6.49 20.44
C THR A 717 0.53 6.95 20.80
N PHE A 718 0.41 8.18 21.30
CA PHE A 718 -0.88 8.84 21.53
C PHE A 718 -1.20 9.75 20.34
N MET A 719 -2.48 9.79 19.96
CA MET A 719 -3.01 10.72 18.99
C MET A 719 -4.33 11.31 19.51
N LEU A 720 -4.45 12.61 19.41
CA LEU A 720 -5.67 13.37 19.68
C LEU A 720 -6.10 14.05 18.39
N SER A 721 -7.40 14.06 18.12
CA SER A 721 -7.97 14.73 16.95
C SER A 721 -9.24 15.46 17.32
N ALA A 722 -9.41 16.67 16.78
CA ALA A 722 -10.64 17.44 16.84
C ALA A 722 -11.04 17.85 15.42
N GLN A 723 -12.17 17.32 14.94
CA GLN A 723 -12.73 17.60 13.63
C GLN A 723 -13.96 18.49 13.79
N PHE A 724 -14.00 19.57 13.04
CA PHE A 724 -15.07 20.55 13.02
C PHE A 724 -15.73 20.55 11.63
N ASP A 725 -17.03 20.31 11.56
CA ASP A 725 -17.83 20.41 10.33
C ASP A 725 -18.56 21.76 10.36
N ILE A 726 -17.99 22.77 9.63
CA ILE A 726 -18.34 24.20 9.69
C ILE A 726 -19.37 24.57 8.63
#